data_d65222ac930bfad158cf5ccc7817f761
#
_entry.id   d65222ac930bfad158cf5ccc7817f761
#
_cell.length_a   1.000
_cell.length_b   1.000
_cell.length_c   1.000
_cell.angle_alpha   90.00
_cell.angle_beta   90.00
_cell.angle_gamma   90.00
#
_symmetry.space_group_name_H-M   'P 1'
#
loop_
_entity.id
_entity.type
_entity.pdbx_description
1 polymer ?
#
loop_
_entity_poly.entity_id
_entity_poly.type
_entity_poly.pdbx_seq_one_letter_code
_entity_poly.pdbx_strand_id
1 'polypeptide(L)'
;MKNKSQRVVIQEEPFGNVVQNPFNRGSWSASWVQHPEVYGAGPAVVAYRRMITLEADTTVRIHVSADERYELFLDGERMGRGSERGDRHGWFFETYDLSLSAGPHVLVARVFWIGADSISAHAQITVRPAFLLAAEGDLAALWNTGAAPWEAKRLGGYEFVSPDMAWGTSAKTVLRGADYDWGHECGAGDSWQVVRSIAPAYSAARTCMGPNNWMLRPAMLPAMLEEPRWTGMARHVQVIDTEDTSDLAVQSVDHCADEVPSWDQLLSGGTSLTIPANTKRRVIVDLGNYYCAYPVVTLSRGKAATMRIRWAESLYEPKQPGNWQRSKGNRDEIEGKSFIGTGDTFIHDGESNRRYEPFWWEAGRYVEIVVSTGNEPLIIENFHLLEAHYPYVFSGKYEVPSQELTDLVPLATRVLEMCSHETYMDCPYYEQLMYVGDTRLEVLTTYALTDDDRLPRKAILLYDESRGPMGLTQARYPSRVPQLIPPFSLYWVGMVHDFALWRDDTAFVRARMPGVRAVLDAFAQRVNDVGLLEAVQGWNFVDWVPHWDAGMPADADFGISGIINWHFIYTLRMAAELEDGFGEPEFAARDRRLADRMAAAVTVAFWDSQRGVYADDLAHQHFSEHAQCFAILAGDRQTRLDAPDLSRATIYFSHYLFEAARLVGRIDLLFERLDLWSYLKRMGFKTAVESPEPSRSDCHAWGAHPLYHTFATLLGIRPAGFGFQSVRIEPQLGPMEWGRGTIPHPRGSLSLALKRTEGRFSGIIELPLGVSGTFLNGAQTQKLYPGKNTLGLSGN
;
A
#
# COMPACT_ATOMS: atom_id res chain seq x y z
N MET A 1 21.49 -34.01 1.00
CA MET A 1 21.32 -32.55 1.27
C MET A 1 19.89 -32.36 1.77
N LYS A 2 19.61 -31.46 2.71
CA LYS A 2 18.21 -31.14 3.06
C LYS A 2 17.69 -30.16 2.01
N ASN A 3 16.54 -30.45 1.40
CA ASN A 3 15.98 -29.55 0.39
C ASN A 3 15.83 -28.13 0.95
N LYS A 4 16.23 -27.14 0.18
CA LYS A 4 16.13 -25.73 0.51
C LYS A 4 15.63 -24.94 -0.69
N SER A 5 14.78 -23.96 -0.43
CA SER A 5 14.37 -22.98 -1.39
C SER A 5 14.61 -21.56 -0.85
N GLN A 6 15.03 -20.65 -1.70
CA GLN A 6 15.21 -19.26 -1.34
C GLN A 6 14.70 -18.37 -2.47
N ARG A 7 13.74 -17.48 -2.17
CA ARG A 7 13.37 -16.42 -3.09
C ARG A 7 14.48 -15.38 -3.13
N VAL A 8 14.87 -14.98 -4.34
CA VAL A 8 15.90 -13.96 -4.58
C VAL A 8 15.37 -12.86 -5.49
N VAL A 9 15.79 -11.62 -5.25
CA VAL A 9 15.48 -10.47 -6.12
C VAL A 9 16.67 -10.31 -7.07
N ILE A 10 16.42 -10.42 -8.38
CA ILE A 10 17.43 -10.25 -9.43
C ILE A 10 17.24 -8.91 -10.12
N GLN A 11 18.33 -8.32 -10.58
CA GLN A 11 18.33 -7.03 -11.29
C GLN A 11 18.30 -7.20 -12.81
N GLU A 12 18.90 -8.30 -13.29
CA GLU A 12 19.06 -8.57 -14.71
C GLU A 12 18.06 -9.62 -15.18
N GLU A 13 17.62 -9.49 -16.43
CA GLU A 13 16.78 -10.48 -17.06
C GLU A 13 17.54 -11.77 -17.36
N PRO A 14 16.98 -12.95 -17.03
CA PRO A 14 17.73 -14.22 -17.02
C PRO A 14 18.11 -14.73 -18.42
N PHE A 15 17.35 -14.42 -19.46
CA PHE A 15 17.48 -15.03 -20.80
C PHE A 15 17.89 -14.06 -21.90
N GLY A 16 18.54 -12.96 -21.57
CA GLY A 16 18.71 -11.80 -22.44
C GLY A 16 19.79 -11.86 -23.53
N ASN A 17 20.71 -12.79 -23.52
CA ASN A 17 21.97 -12.64 -24.28
C ASN A 17 22.18 -13.63 -25.44
N VAL A 18 21.25 -14.50 -25.78
CA VAL A 18 21.55 -15.69 -26.59
C VAL A 18 21.09 -15.63 -28.03
N VAL A 19 20.39 -14.58 -28.51
CA VAL A 19 19.76 -14.64 -29.84
C VAL A 19 20.34 -13.62 -30.83
N GLN A 20 20.94 -14.12 -31.90
CA GLN A 20 21.41 -13.31 -33.04
C GLN A 20 20.26 -12.66 -33.85
N ASN A 21 19.08 -13.25 -33.84
CA ASN A 21 17.91 -12.75 -34.56
C ASN A 21 17.15 -11.71 -33.72
N PRO A 22 17.02 -10.45 -34.17
CA PRO A 22 16.30 -9.42 -33.43
C PRO A 22 14.82 -9.75 -33.14
N PHE A 23 14.20 -10.57 -33.99
CA PHE A 23 12.81 -10.97 -33.79
C PHE A 23 12.59 -11.97 -32.64
N ASN A 24 13.64 -12.64 -32.19
CA ASN A 24 13.58 -13.58 -31.09
C ASN A 24 14.24 -13.01 -29.81
N ARG A 25 14.63 -11.75 -29.81
CA ARG A 25 15.17 -11.11 -28.61
C ARG A 25 14.13 -11.12 -27.49
N GLY A 26 14.56 -11.48 -26.29
CA GLY A 26 13.72 -11.56 -25.12
C GLY A 26 12.79 -12.75 -25.07
N SER A 27 12.82 -13.68 -26.05
CA SER A 27 12.05 -14.92 -25.93
C SER A 27 12.69 -15.86 -24.92
N TRP A 28 11.84 -16.49 -24.11
CA TRP A 28 12.24 -17.51 -23.16
C TRP A 28 12.12 -18.90 -23.78
N SER A 29 12.84 -19.88 -23.24
CA SER A 29 12.69 -21.30 -23.61
C SER A 29 11.44 -21.97 -23.01
N ALA A 30 10.72 -21.26 -22.13
CA ALA A 30 9.46 -21.68 -21.55
C ALA A 30 8.27 -21.02 -22.27
N SER A 31 7.10 -21.62 -22.12
CA SER A 31 5.83 -21.07 -22.61
C SER A 31 4.81 -20.99 -21.49
N TRP A 32 3.92 -20.01 -21.56
CA TRP A 32 2.72 -19.96 -20.74
C TRP A 32 1.85 -21.17 -21.01
N VAL A 33 1.41 -21.84 -19.94
CA VAL A 33 0.56 -23.03 -20.01
C VAL A 33 -0.76 -22.81 -19.29
N GLN A 34 -1.76 -23.58 -19.68
CA GLN A 34 -3.11 -23.50 -19.16
C GLN A 34 -3.67 -24.91 -18.98
N HIS A 35 -4.60 -25.08 -18.03
CA HIS A 35 -5.42 -26.30 -17.95
C HIS A 35 -6.26 -26.43 -19.23
N PRO A 36 -6.35 -27.63 -19.85
CA PRO A 36 -7.00 -27.80 -21.15
C PRO A 36 -8.49 -27.41 -21.20
N GLU A 37 -9.18 -27.42 -20.06
CA GLU A 37 -10.61 -27.12 -19.93
C GLU A 37 -10.93 -25.81 -19.20
N VAL A 38 -9.91 -25.04 -18.73
CA VAL A 38 -10.12 -23.77 -18.02
C VAL A 38 -9.72 -22.63 -18.94
N TYR A 39 -10.68 -22.00 -19.60
CA TYR A 39 -10.46 -20.96 -20.63
C TYR A 39 -10.70 -19.54 -20.16
N GLY A 40 -11.10 -19.35 -18.90
CA GLY A 40 -11.39 -18.02 -18.36
C GLY A 40 -12.87 -17.61 -18.41
N ALA A 41 -13.79 -18.58 -18.47
CA ALA A 41 -15.23 -18.31 -18.43
C ALA A 41 -15.80 -18.03 -17.02
N GLY A 42 -14.98 -18.06 -16.00
CA GLY A 42 -15.38 -17.80 -14.60
C GLY A 42 -14.23 -18.14 -13.65
N PRO A 43 -14.38 -17.82 -12.36
CA PRO A 43 -13.34 -18.09 -11.36
C PRO A 43 -12.92 -19.56 -11.35
N ALA A 44 -11.64 -19.79 -11.14
CA ALA A 44 -11.08 -21.14 -11.06
C ALA A 44 -9.84 -21.20 -10.17
N VAL A 45 -9.63 -22.35 -9.57
CA VAL A 45 -8.38 -22.71 -8.91
C VAL A 45 -7.79 -23.90 -9.64
N VAL A 46 -6.53 -23.79 -10.06
CA VAL A 46 -5.84 -24.81 -10.84
C VAL A 46 -4.51 -25.13 -10.18
N ALA A 47 -4.27 -26.41 -9.91
CA ALA A 47 -2.95 -26.90 -9.55
C ALA A 47 -2.20 -27.33 -10.80
N TYR A 48 -0.94 -26.88 -10.93
CA TYR A 48 0.02 -27.30 -11.96
C TYR A 48 1.10 -28.10 -11.27
N ARG A 49 1.37 -29.34 -11.72
CA ARG A 49 2.42 -30.16 -11.12
C ARG A 49 3.49 -30.58 -12.10
N ARG A 50 4.69 -30.72 -11.57
CA ARG A 50 5.82 -31.35 -12.25
C ARG A 50 6.49 -32.36 -11.33
N MET A 51 6.52 -33.63 -11.72
CA MET A 51 7.26 -34.69 -11.04
C MET A 51 8.62 -34.89 -11.72
N ILE A 52 9.69 -34.90 -10.94
CA ILE A 52 11.06 -34.97 -11.41
C ILE A 52 11.81 -36.00 -10.57
N THR A 53 12.70 -36.77 -11.20
CA THR A 53 13.67 -37.62 -10.49
C THR A 53 15.06 -37.11 -10.83
N LEU A 54 15.83 -36.76 -9.81
CA LEU A 54 17.19 -36.28 -9.94
C LEU A 54 18.17 -37.39 -9.64
N GLU A 55 19.18 -37.57 -10.52
CA GLU A 55 20.20 -38.60 -10.35
C GLU A 55 21.26 -38.24 -9.28
N ALA A 56 21.45 -36.92 -9.03
CA ALA A 56 22.42 -36.40 -8.07
C ALA A 56 21.84 -35.14 -7.39
N ASP A 57 22.46 -34.79 -6.25
CA ASP A 57 22.19 -33.50 -5.58
C ASP A 57 22.38 -32.34 -6.58
N THR A 58 21.40 -31.49 -6.68
CA THR A 58 21.29 -30.50 -7.76
C THR A 58 20.92 -29.12 -7.21
N THR A 59 21.51 -28.09 -7.78
CA THR A 59 21.04 -26.70 -7.61
C THR A 59 20.45 -26.19 -8.91
N VAL A 60 19.32 -25.48 -8.87
CA VAL A 60 18.69 -24.90 -10.02
C VAL A 60 18.03 -23.57 -9.66
N ARG A 61 18.18 -22.59 -10.53
CA ARG A 61 17.43 -21.33 -10.43
C ARG A 61 16.20 -21.40 -11.33
N ILE A 62 15.04 -21.07 -10.78
CA ILE A 62 13.78 -21.05 -11.49
C ILE A 62 13.12 -19.67 -11.39
N HIS A 63 12.39 -19.31 -12.45
CA HIS A 63 11.60 -18.09 -12.57
C HIS A 63 10.15 -18.49 -12.72
N VAL A 64 9.28 -17.92 -11.91
CA VAL A 64 7.87 -18.34 -11.81
C VAL A 64 6.95 -17.14 -11.93
N SER A 65 5.88 -17.30 -12.69
CA SER A 65 4.81 -16.32 -12.79
C SER A 65 3.47 -17.00 -13.04
N ALA A 66 2.39 -16.31 -12.73
CA ALA A 66 1.04 -16.77 -13.03
C ALA A 66 0.12 -15.59 -13.36
N ASP A 67 -0.98 -15.91 -14.02
CA ASP A 67 -2.14 -15.06 -14.14
C ASP A 67 -3.34 -15.77 -13.48
N GLU A 68 -3.83 -15.32 -12.30
CA GLU A 68 -3.48 -14.08 -11.62
C GLU A 68 -2.35 -14.31 -10.62
N ARG A 69 -2.54 -15.21 -9.63
CA ARG A 69 -1.62 -15.39 -8.52
C ARG A 69 -1.40 -16.88 -8.23
N TYR A 70 -0.21 -17.17 -7.73
CA TYR A 70 0.16 -18.54 -7.38
C TYR A 70 0.64 -18.67 -5.94
N GLU A 71 0.54 -19.88 -5.43
CA GLU A 71 1.33 -20.41 -4.33
C GLU A 71 2.17 -21.57 -4.86
N LEU A 72 3.45 -21.56 -4.55
CA LEU A 72 4.40 -22.57 -5.06
C LEU A 72 4.81 -23.51 -3.93
N PHE A 73 4.72 -24.82 -4.18
CA PHE A 73 5.04 -25.88 -3.25
C PHE A 73 6.13 -26.77 -3.84
N LEU A 74 7.08 -27.18 -2.99
CA LEU A 74 8.08 -28.21 -3.27
C LEU A 74 7.92 -29.32 -2.26
N ASP A 75 7.64 -30.55 -2.73
CA ASP A 75 7.44 -31.73 -1.88
C ASP A 75 6.39 -31.49 -0.76
N GLY A 76 5.35 -30.68 -1.06
CA GLY A 76 4.30 -30.32 -0.13
C GLY A 76 4.58 -29.10 0.75
N GLU A 77 5.80 -28.59 0.79
CA GLU A 77 6.18 -27.41 1.55
C GLU A 77 6.02 -26.14 0.71
N ARG A 78 5.29 -25.11 1.22
CA ARG A 78 5.12 -23.85 0.50
C ARG A 78 6.43 -23.05 0.47
N MET A 79 6.89 -22.72 -0.73
CA MET A 79 8.08 -21.91 -0.96
C MET A 79 7.81 -20.41 -1.01
N GLY A 80 6.65 -20.03 -1.50
CA GLY A 80 6.26 -18.63 -1.64
C GLY A 80 4.99 -18.41 -2.42
N ARG A 81 4.63 -17.14 -2.56
CA ARG A 81 3.48 -16.62 -3.30
C ARG A 81 3.94 -15.58 -4.33
N GLY A 82 3.16 -15.40 -5.39
CA GLY A 82 3.36 -14.43 -6.46
C GLY A 82 2.14 -14.42 -7.39
N SER A 83 2.16 -13.68 -8.47
CA SER A 83 3.19 -12.75 -8.92
C SER A 83 3.01 -11.39 -8.25
N GLU A 84 4.10 -10.61 -8.17
CA GLU A 84 3.94 -9.21 -7.78
C GLU A 84 2.95 -8.48 -8.69
N ARG A 85 2.21 -7.53 -8.13
CA ARG A 85 1.24 -6.72 -8.87
C ARG A 85 1.94 -5.85 -9.91
N GLY A 86 1.53 -5.98 -11.15
CA GLY A 86 2.01 -5.26 -12.31
C GLY A 86 0.92 -5.19 -13.38
N ASP A 87 1.31 -4.93 -14.63
CA ASP A 87 0.39 -4.87 -15.77
C ASP A 87 0.83 -5.75 -16.96
N ARG A 88 0.13 -5.63 -18.08
CA ARG A 88 0.42 -6.43 -19.30
C ARG A 88 1.77 -6.14 -19.89
N HIS A 89 2.29 -4.92 -19.74
CA HIS A 89 3.56 -4.44 -20.30
C HIS A 89 4.73 -4.61 -19.34
N GLY A 90 4.43 -4.82 -18.05
CA GLY A 90 5.36 -5.04 -16.96
C GLY A 90 4.87 -6.13 -16.03
N TRP A 91 4.82 -7.39 -16.53
CA TRP A 91 4.34 -8.54 -15.77
C TRP A 91 5.49 -9.14 -14.95
N PHE A 92 5.34 -9.20 -13.63
CA PHE A 92 6.40 -9.67 -12.77
C PHE A 92 6.52 -11.20 -12.71
N PHE A 93 7.76 -11.67 -12.55
CA PHE A 93 8.08 -13.03 -12.18
C PHE A 93 9.01 -13.06 -10.95
N GLU A 94 8.81 -14.01 -10.08
CA GLU A 94 9.67 -14.27 -8.93
C GLU A 94 10.75 -15.28 -9.31
N THR A 95 11.91 -15.15 -8.65
CA THR A 95 13.05 -16.05 -8.82
C THR A 95 13.32 -16.83 -7.54
N TYR A 96 13.55 -18.14 -7.68
CA TYR A 96 13.87 -19.03 -6.57
C TYR A 96 15.15 -19.82 -6.89
N ASP A 97 16.07 -19.86 -5.92
CA ASP A 97 17.20 -20.78 -5.92
C ASP A 97 16.81 -22.04 -5.14
N LEU A 98 16.87 -23.18 -5.79
CA LEU A 98 16.53 -24.48 -5.23
C LEU A 98 17.80 -25.31 -5.05
N SER A 99 17.94 -25.94 -3.88
CA SER A 99 18.95 -26.99 -3.61
C SER A 99 18.19 -28.27 -3.29
N LEU A 100 18.32 -29.27 -4.15
CA LEU A 100 17.55 -30.51 -4.12
C LEU A 100 18.48 -31.70 -3.96
N SER A 101 18.05 -32.67 -3.16
CA SER A 101 18.76 -33.96 -3.05
C SER A 101 18.51 -34.82 -4.30
N ALA A 102 19.35 -35.82 -4.51
CA ALA A 102 19.04 -36.90 -5.44
C ALA A 102 17.74 -37.62 -5.03
N GLY A 103 16.92 -38.02 -5.99
CA GLY A 103 15.65 -38.71 -5.77
C GLY A 103 14.45 -38.05 -6.42
N PRO A 104 13.23 -38.51 -6.07
CA PRO A 104 12.00 -37.96 -6.59
C PRO A 104 11.64 -36.64 -5.89
N HIS A 105 11.15 -35.67 -6.67
CA HIS A 105 10.61 -34.41 -6.22
C HIS A 105 9.31 -34.07 -6.93
N VAL A 106 8.43 -33.35 -6.26
CA VAL A 106 7.22 -32.80 -6.85
C VAL A 106 7.18 -31.29 -6.63
N LEU A 107 7.04 -30.57 -7.73
CA LEU A 107 6.77 -29.12 -7.70
C LEU A 107 5.31 -28.91 -8.06
N VAL A 108 4.58 -28.15 -7.25
CA VAL A 108 3.17 -27.81 -7.49
C VAL A 108 2.97 -26.31 -7.38
N ALA A 109 2.31 -25.71 -8.37
CA ALA A 109 1.80 -24.34 -8.27
C ALA A 109 0.28 -24.36 -8.19
N ARG A 110 -0.29 -23.86 -7.09
CA ARG A 110 -1.73 -23.59 -6.95
C ARG A 110 -2.02 -22.20 -7.45
N VAL A 111 -2.66 -22.08 -8.59
CA VAL A 111 -3.02 -20.79 -9.22
C VAL A 111 -4.49 -20.52 -9.03
N PHE A 112 -4.82 -19.38 -8.45
CA PHE A 112 -6.21 -18.93 -8.43
C PHE A 112 -6.44 -17.78 -9.42
N TRP A 113 -7.61 -17.79 -10.03
CA TRP A 113 -8.05 -16.81 -11.01
C TRP A 113 -9.50 -16.43 -10.72
N ILE A 114 -9.74 -15.15 -10.40
CA ILE A 114 -11.06 -14.67 -9.98
C ILE A 114 -11.92 -14.17 -11.14
N GLY A 115 -11.37 -14.11 -12.36
CA GLY A 115 -12.10 -13.74 -13.57
C GLY A 115 -11.80 -12.32 -14.03
N ALA A 116 -11.85 -12.13 -15.35
CA ALA A 116 -11.65 -10.84 -15.99
C ALA A 116 -12.88 -9.93 -15.88
N ASP A 117 -14.06 -10.52 -15.74
CA ASP A 117 -15.36 -9.82 -15.78
C ASP A 117 -15.76 -9.20 -14.43
N SER A 118 -14.87 -9.25 -13.43
CA SER A 118 -15.12 -8.56 -12.16
C SER A 118 -15.23 -7.05 -12.38
N ILE A 119 -16.35 -6.47 -11.95
CA ILE A 119 -16.56 -5.01 -11.94
C ILE A 119 -15.73 -4.30 -10.87
N SER A 120 -15.09 -5.07 -10.00
CA SER A 120 -14.23 -4.57 -8.94
C SER A 120 -12.95 -3.95 -9.52
N ALA A 121 -12.47 -2.90 -8.87
CA ALA A 121 -11.28 -2.18 -9.30
C ALA A 121 -9.96 -2.94 -9.06
N HIS A 122 -9.97 -4.11 -8.49
CA HIS A 122 -8.78 -4.90 -8.14
C HIS A 122 -7.44 -4.36 -8.62
N ALA A 123 -6.46 -4.30 -7.74
CA ALA A 123 -5.08 -3.96 -8.09
C ALA A 123 -4.33 -5.12 -8.79
N GLN A 124 -5.01 -6.17 -9.16
CA GLN A 124 -4.47 -7.32 -9.88
C GLN A 124 -5.00 -7.36 -11.31
N ILE A 125 -4.15 -7.05 -12.27
CA ILE A 125 -4.46 -7.16 -13.71
C ILE A 125 -4.49 -8.63 -14.12
N THR A 126 -5.34 -8.96 -15.08
CA THR A 126 -5.45 -10.30 -15.66
C THR A 126 -5.65 -10.27 -17.16
N VAL A 127 -5.26 -11.34 -17.82
CA VAL A 127 -5.51 -11.60 -19.23
C VAL A 127 -6.38 -12.86 -19.38
N ARG A 128 -5.93 -13.97 -18.80
CA ARG A 128 -6.63 -15.26 -18.69
C ARG A 128 -5.83 -16.22 -17.81
N PRO A 129 -6.45 -17.26 -17.22
CA PRO A 129 -5.74 -18.21 -16.37
C PRO A 129 -4.51 -18.78 -17.06
N ALA A 130 -3.34 -18.63 -16.45
CA ALA A 130 -2.10 -19.13 -17.01
C ALA A 130 -1.02 -19.32 -15.93
N PHE A 131 -0.07 -20.20 -16.22
CA PHE A 131 1.09 -20.45 -15.38
C PHE A 131 2.36 -20.51 -16.24
N LEU A 132 3.47 -20.04 -15.69
CA LEU A 132 4.79 -20.05 -16.31
C LEU A 132 5.84 -20.46 -15.28
N LEU A 133 6.72 -21.40 -15.68
CA LEU A 133 7.95 -21.68 -14.98
C LEU A 133 9.08 -21.89 -15.99
N ALA A 134 10.21 -21.23 -15.78
CA ALA A 134 11.41 -21.38 -16.56
C ALA A 134 12.62 -21.60 -15.64
N ALA A 135 13.49 -22.54 -15.98
CA ALA A 135 14.75 -22.80 -15.29
C ALA A 135 15.93 -22.30 -16.11
N GLU A 136 16.98 -21.89 -15.41
CA GLU A 136 18.27 -21.56 -16.05
C GLU A 136 19.12 -22.81 -16.32
N GLY A 137 20.02 -22.72 -17.31
CA GLY A 137 21.05 -23.72 -17.58
C GLY A 137 20.56 -24.98 -18.24
N ASP A 138 21.34 -26.06 -18.12
CA ASP A 138 21.16 -27.34 -18.84
C ASP A 138 19.91 -28.12 -18.38
N LEU A 139 19.42 -27.80 -17.20
CA LEU A 139 18.23 -28.45 -16.62
C LEU A 139 16.91 -27.86 -17.14
N ALA A 140 16.94 -26.82 -17.96
CA ALA A 140 15.75 -26.15 -18.47
C ALA A 140 14.74 -27.12 -19.10
N ALA A 141 15.20 -28.13 -19.84
CA ALA A 141 14.33 -29.12 -20.47
C ALA A 141 13.54 -29.99 -19.47
N LEU A 142 14.02 -30.12 -18.22
CA LEU A 142 13.34 -30.89 -17.18
C LEU A 142 12.25 -30.06 -16.46
N TRP A 143 12.37 -28.74 -16.50
CA TRP A 143 11.56 -27.83 -15.67
C TRP A 143 10.60 -26.95 -16.48
N ASN A 144 11.01 -26.49 -17.67
CA ASN A 144 10.30 -25.45 -18.39
C ASN A 144 8.87 -25.86 -18.77
N THR A 145 7.91 -25.00 -18.46
CA THR A 145 6.55 -25.12 -18.96
C THR A 145 6.54 -25.05 -20.50
N GLY A 146 5.71 -25.89 -21.12
CA GLY A 146 5.63 -26.02 -22.58
C GLY A 146 6.71 -26.92 -23.20
N ALA A 147 7.77 -27.27 -22.46
CA ALA A 147 8.81 -28.22 -22.89
C ALA A 147 8.78 -29.51 -22.08
N ALA A 148 8.77 -29.40 -20.75
CA ALA A 148 8.65 -30.51 -19.83
C ALA A 148 7.20 -31.00 -19.70
N PRO A 149 6.98 -32.29 -19.30
CA PRO A 149 5.63 -32.84 -19.15
C PRO A 149 4.99 -32.35 -17.85
N TRP A 150 4.43 -31.16 -17.91
CA TRP A 150 3.59 -30.60 -16.87
C TRP A 150 2.16 -31.11 -16.98
N GLU A 151 1.53 -31.25 -15.83
CA GLU A 151 0.12 -31.60 -15.72
C GLU A 151 -0.62 -30.55 -14.91
N ALA A 152 -1.92 -30.40 -15.17
CA ALA A 152 -2.79 -29.50 -14.46
C ALA A 152 -4.04 -30.19 -13.97
N LYS A 153 -4.60 -29.70 -12.86
CA LYS A 153 -5.86 -30.17 -12.29
C LYS A 153 -6.67 -28.99 -11.82
N ARG A 154 -7.93 -28.90 -12.25
CA ARG A 154 -8.88 -27.95 -11.64
C ARG A 154 -9.24 -28.45 -10.26
N LEU A 155 -8.97 -27.66 -9.22
CA LEU A 155 -9.29 -28.01 -7.85
C LEU A 155 -10.77 -27.74 -7.57
N GLY A 156 -11.43 -28.72 -6.93
CA GLY A 156 -12.81 -28.63 -6.51
C GLY A 156 -12.99 -27.91 -5.16
N GLY A 157 -14.25 -27.82 -4.72
CA GLY A 157 -14.62 -27.34 -3.40
C GLY A 157 -14.69 -25.83 -3.24
N TYR A 158 -14.27 -25.03 -4.22
CA TYR A 158 -14.29 -23.57 -4.13
C TYR A 158 -15.56 -22.98 -4.75
N GLU A 159 -16.19 -22.10 -4.00
CA GLU A 159 -17.22 -21.18 -4.46
C GLU A 159 -16.76 -19.75 -4.18
N PHE A 160 -16.71 -18.89 -5.19
CA PHE A 160 -16.27 -17.51 -5.06
C PHE A 160 -17.46 -16.61 -4.80
N VAL A 161 -17.31 -15.74 -3.78
CA VAL A 161 -18.34 -14.80 -3.33
C VAL A 161 -17.81 -13.39 -3.45
N SER A 162 -18.61 -12.47 -3.98
CA SER A 162 -18.26 -11.04 -3.97
C SER A 162 -18.25 -10.52 -2.55
N PRO A 163 -17.22 -9.76 -2.14
CA PRO A 163 -17.18 -9.20 -0.80
C PRO A 163 -18.24 -8.11 -0.65
N ASP A 164 -19.00 -8.17 0.42
CA ASP A 164 -19.86 -7.07 0.83
C ASP A 164 -18.99 -5.90 1.33
N MET A 165 -19.34 -4.67 0.97
CA MET A 165 -18.71 -3.42 1.44
C MET A 165 -17.24 -3.19 1.07
N ALA A 166 -16.53 -4.19 0.54
CA ALA A 166 -15.10 -4.12 0.18
C ALA A 166 -14.93 -4.36 -1.33
N TRP A 167 -15.02 -3.31 -2.13
CA TRP A 167 -15.17 -3.43 -3.59
C TRP A 167 -13.85 -3.59 -4.37
N GLY A 168 -12.71 -3.16 -3.81
CA GLY A 168 -11.39 -3.28 -4.45
C GLY A 168 -10.59 -4.50 -4.04
N THR A 169 -11.06 -5.26 -3.06
CA THR A 169 -10.37 -6.44 -2.50
C THR A 169 -10.62 -7.70 -3.30
N SER A 170 -9.89 -8.78 -2.98
CA SER A 170 -10.08 -10.09 -3.61
C SER A 170 -11.47 -10.68 -3.31
N ALA A 171 -11.94 -11.57 -4.18
CA ALA A 171 -13.13 -12.36 -3.91
C ALA A 171 -12.96 -13.20 -2.63
N LYS A 172 -14.05 -13.39 -1.89
CA LYS A 172 -14.11 -14.30 -0.75
C LYS A 172 -14.53 -15.69 -1.20
N THR A 173 -14.29 -16.69 -0.39
CA THR A 173 -14.54 -18.09 -0.76
C THR A 173 -15.39 -18.82 0.27
N VAL A 174 -16.22 -19.73 -0.26
CA VAL A 174 -16.74 -20.85 0.53
C VAL A 174 -15.97 -22.08 0.08
N LEU A 175 -15.20 -22.68 1.01
CA LEU A 175 -14.43 -23.90 0.73
C LEU A 175 -15.13 -25.11 1.35
N ARG A 176 -15.55 -26.05 0.48
CA ARG A 176 -16.17 -27.31 0.86
C ARG A 176 -15.12 -28.42 0.96
N GLY A 177 -14.73 -28.80 2.17
CA GLY A 177 -13.68 -29.78 2.43
C GLY A 177 -13.96 -31.15 1.83
N ALA A 178 -15.24 -31.56 1.75
CA ALA A 178 -15.63 -32.83 1.14
C ALA A 178 -15.38 -32.91 -0.38
N ASP A 179 -15.37 -31.75 -1.05
CA ASP A 179 -15.16 -31.65 -2.49
C ASP A 179 -13.75 -31.15 -2.81
N TYR A 180 -12.93 -30.89 -1.81
CA TYR A 180 -11.60 -30.34 -1.97
C TYR A 180 -10.54 -31.42 -2.21
N ASP A 181 -9.62 -31.13 -3.11
CA ASP A 181 -8.55 -32.05 -3.50
C ASP A 181 -7.40 -32.04 -2.50
N TRP A 182 -7.63 -32.60 -1.31
CA TRP A 182 -6.61 -32.70 -0.26
C TRP A 182 -5.34 -33.41 -0.73
N GLY A 183 -4.18 -32.84 -0.39
CA GLY A 183 -2.87 -33.39 -0.76
C GLY A 183 -2.42 -33.01 -2.17
N HIS A 184 -3.15 -32.12 -2.87
CA HIS A 184 -2.70 -31.63 -4.18
C HIS A 184 -1.33 -30.94 -4.10
N GLU A 185 -0.96 -30.38 -2.94
CA GLU A 185 0.33 -29.74 -2.67
C GLU A 185 1.51 -30.72 -2.82
N CYS A 186 1.26 -32.01 -2.58
CA CYS A 186 2.19 -33.13 -2.83
C CYS A 186 1.97 -33.79 -4.18
N GLY A 187 1.14 -33.18 -5.05
CA GLY A 187 0.80 -33.74 -6.35
C GLY A 187 -0.13 -34.98 -6.28
N ALA A 188 -0.79 -35.21 -5.14
CA ALA A 188 -1.69 -36.36 -4.97
C ALA A 188 -3.01 -36.23 -5.74
N GLY A 189 -3.75 -37.32 -5.79
CA GLY A 189 -5.06 -37.42 -6.42
C GLY A 189 -5.00 -37.73 -7.90
N ASP A 190 -6.18 -38.04 -8.46
CA ASP A 190 -6.40 -38.42 -9.85
C ASP A 190 -6.79 -37.22 -10.71
N SER A 191 -7.08 -37.46 -11.99
CA SER A 191 -7.62 -36.45 -12.95
C SER A 191 -6.66 -35.34 -13.33
N TRP A 192 -5.36 -35.54 -13.17
CA TRP A 192 -4.35 -34.66 -13.74
C TRP A 192 -4.33 -34.80 -15.27
N GLN A 193 -4.32 -33.66 -15.97
CA GLN A 193 -4.33 -33.60 -17.42
C GLN A 193 -3.08 -32.89 -17.93
N VAL A 194 -2.56 -33.29 -19.08
CA VAL A 194 -1.42 -32.61 -19.71
C VAL A 194 -1.80 -31.16 -20.01
N VAL A 195 -0.94 -30.23 -19.62
CA VAL A 195 -1.17 -28.80 -19.86
C VAL A 195 -1.18 -28.46 -21.35
N ARG A 196 -1.87 -27.39 -21.71
CA ARG A 196 -1.85 -26.78 -23.04
C ARG A 196 -0.92 -25.57 -23.03
N SER A 197 0.07 -25.54 -23.92
CA SER A 197 0.83 -24.31 -24.21
C SER A 197 -0.06 -23.31 -24.96
N ILE A 198 -0.06 -22.07 -24.50
CA ILE A 198 -0.96 -21.03 -25.02
C ILE A 198 -0.25 -19.81 -25.60
N ALA A 199 0.94 -19.49 -25.12
CA ALA A 199 1.75 -18.40 -25.63
C ALA A 199 3.23 -18.60 -25.26
N PRO A 200 4.17 -18.18 -26.11
CA PRO A 200 5.57 -18.06 -25.71
C PRO A 200 5.74 -16.99 -24.64
N ALA A 201 6.78 -17.10 -23.82
CA ALA A 201 7.15 -16.11 -22.83
C ALA A 201 8.18 -15.13 -23.38
N TYR A 202 8.06 -13.85 -23.05
CA TYR A 202 8.94 -12.77 -23.50
C TYR A 202 9.28 -11.80 -22.38
N SER A 203 10.54 -11.33 -22.39
CA SER A 203 11.01 -10.25 -21.54
C SER A 203 10.54 -8.88 -22.02
N ALA A 204 10.04 -8.03 -21.12
CA ALA A 204 9.56 -6.69 -21.44
C ALA A 204 10.66 -5.78 -22.02
N ALA A 205 11.89 -5.85 -21.49
CA ALA A 205 12.95 -4.95 -21.85
C ALA A 205 13.64 -5.27 -23.22
N ARG A 206 13.44 -6.46 -23.76
CA ARG A 206 14.26 -6.94 -24.90
C ARG A 206 13.48 -7.35 -26.14
N THR A 207 12.18 -7.53 -26.01
CA THR A 207 11.38 -7.94 -27.18
C THR A 207 11.13 -6.78 -28.14
N CYS A 208 11.24 -7.04 -29.43
CA CYS A 208 10.82 -6.10 -30.46
C CYS A 208 9.52 -6.53 -31.15
N MET A 209 9.09 -7.78 -30.97
CA MET A 209 7.85 -8.35 -31.50
C MET A 209 7.33 -9.39 -30.51
N GLY A 210 6.52 -8.96 -29.56
CA GLY A 210 5.88 -9.86 -28.62
C GLY A 210 4.38 -9.65 -28.57
N PRO A 211 3.64 -10.57 -27.97
CA PRO A 211 2.26 -10.31 -27.62
C PRO A 211 2.21 -9.13 -26.63
N ASN A 212 1.19 -8.29 -26.74
CA ASN A 212 0.98 -7.16 -25.80
C ASN A 212 0.46 -7.63 -24.42
N ASN A 213 0.84 -8.85 -24.01
CA ASN A 213 0.38 -9.47 -22.77
C ASN A 213 1.56 -10.17 -22.10
N TRP A 214 1.60 -10.15 -20.77
CA TRP A 214 2.61 -10.83 -19.94
C TRP A 214 4.05 -10.53 -20.34
N MET A 215 4.34 -9.25 -20.58
CA MET A 215 5.69 -8.81 -20.86
C MET A 215 6.53 -8.89 -19.57
N LEU A 216 7.35 -9.94 -19.48
CA LEU A 216 8.00 -10.35 -18.23
C LEU A 216 9.11 -9.41 -17.81
N ARG A 217 9.14 -9.11 -16.51
CA ARG A 217 10.25 -8.44 -15.83
C ARG A 217 10.49 -9.02 -14.43
N PRO A 218 11.71 -8.92 -13.90
CA PRO A 218 12.01 -9.41 -12.56
C PRO A 218 11.17 -8.72 -11.49
N ALA A 219 10.77 -9.48 -10.46
CA ALA A 219 10.18 -8.96 -9.24
C ALA A 219 11.10 -7.92 -8.58
N MET A 220 10.55 -6.81 -8.13
CA MET A 220 11.31 -5.69 -7.56
C MET A 220 11.43 -5.77 -6.04
N LEU A 221 10.53 -6.49 -5.39
CA LEU A 221 10.33 -6.46 -3.95
C LEU A 221 10.80 -7.77 -3.29
N PRO A 222 11.18 -7.75 -2.01
CA PRO A 222 11.37 -8.96 -1.23
C PRO A 222 10.07 -9.74 -1.08
N ALA A 223 10.15 -10.97 -0.58
CA ALA A 223 8.94 -11.67 -0.13
C ALA A 223 8.23 -10.84 0.95
N MET A 224 6.91 -10.85 0.93
CA MET A 224 6.14 -10.27 2.02
C MET A 224 6.46 -10.99 3.33
N LEU A 225 6.40 -10.27 4.43
CA LEU A 225 6.41 -10.88 5.75
C LEU A 225 5.21 -11.84 5.82
N GLU A 226 5.43 -13.05 6.32
CA GLU A 226 4.38 -14.00 6.70
C GLU A 226 4.77 -14.58 8.05
N GLU A 227 4.29 -13.96 9.14
CA GLU A 227 4.63 -14.40 10.50
C GLU A 227 3.40 -14.92 11.24
N PRO A 228 3.47 -16.12 11.85
CA PRO A 228 2.38 -16.61 12.65
C PRO A 228 2.19 -15.77 13.93
N ARG A 229 0.94 -15.39 14.19
CA ARG A 229 0.51 -14.65 15.37
C ARG A 229 -0.63 -15.37 16.05
N TRP A 230 -0.45 -15.68 17.31
CA TRP A 230 -1.52 -16.12 18.20
C TRP A 230 -1.95 -14.90 19.00
N THR A 231 -3.04 -14.29 18.61
CA THR A 231 -3.50 -13.02 19.19
C THR A 231 -5.01 -12.90 19.13
N GLY A 232 -5.55 -12.06 19.98
CA GLY A 232 -6.96 -11.74 20.09
C GLY A 232 -7.54 -12.16 21.44
N MET A 233 -8.64 -11.51 21.79
CA MET A 233 -9.46 -11.80 22.96
C MET A 233 -10.92 -11.96 22.55
N ALA A 234 -11.58 -12.97 23.02
CA ALA A 234 -13.02 -13.15 22.84
C ALA A 234 -13.79 -12.11 23.67
N ARG A 235 -14.22 -11.04 23.03
CA ARG A 235 -14.98 -9.96 23.69
C ARG A 235 -16.43 -10.31 23.90
N HIS A 236 -16.97 -11.20 23.08
CA HIS A 236 -18.37 -11.64 23.16
C HIS A 236 -18.50 -13.05 22.58
N VAL A 237 -19.12 -13.94 23.32
CA VAL A 237 -19.50 -15.29 22.87
C VAL A 237 -21.01 -15.41 23.03
N GLN A 238 -21.70 -15.88 21.99
CA GLN A 238 -23.18 -15.91 21.98
C GLN A 238 -23.68 -17.20 21.33
N VAL A 239 -24.78 -17.74 21.88
CA VAL A 239 -25.60 -18.74 21.20
C VAL A 239 -26.46 -18.05 20.15
N ILE A 240 -26.54 -18.60 18.96
CA ILE A 240 -27.30 -18.05 17.84
C ILE A 240 -28.20 -19.11 17.21
N ASP A 241 -29.31 -18.69 16.64
CA ASP A 241 -30.25 -19.57 15.91
C ASP A 241 -29.99 -19.55 14.40
N THR A 242 -29.47 -18.44 13.88
CA THR A 242 -29.19 -18.21 12.47
C THR A 242 -27.69 -17.99 12.22
N GLU A 243 -27.22 -18.34 11.03
CA GLU A 243 -25.85 -18.00 10.60
C GLU A 243 -25.76 -16.58 10.01
N ASP A 244 -26.88 -15.96 9.64
CA ASP A 244 -26.91 -14.55 9.28
C ASP A 244 -26.94 -13.70 10.55
N THR A 245 -25.82 -13.02 10.79
CA THR A 245 -25.56 -12.19 11.96
C THR A 245 -25.46 -10.71 11.64
N SER A 246 -25.78 -10.29 10.41
CA SER A 246 -25.56 -8.93 9.90
C SER A 246 -26.33 -7.85 10.68
N ASP A 247 -27.54 -8.16 11.18
CA ASP A 247 -28.35 -7.23 11.99
C ASP A 247 -28.30 -7.55 13.48
N LEU A 248 -27.50 -8.55 13.89
CA LEU A 248 -27.43 -8.99 15.29
C LEU A 248 -26.46 -8.09 16.08
N ALA A 249 -27.02 -7.20 16.89
CA ALA A 249 -26.23 -6.37 17.78
C ALA A 249 -25.60 -7.20 18.91
N VAL A 250 -24.46 -6.78 19.39
CA VAL A 250 -23.80 -7.34 20.58
C VAL A 250 -24.55 -6.89 21.80
N GLN A 251 -25.04 -7.84 22.62
CA GLN A 251 -25.84 -7.57 23.84
C GLN A 251 -25.23 -8.34 25.01
N SER A 252 -24.88 -7.66 26.07
CA SER A 252 -24.29 -8.30 27.25
C SER A 252 -25.18 -9.39 27.88
N VAL A 253 -26.48 -9.29 27.70
CA VAL A 253 -27.48 -10.31 28.22
C VAL A 253 -27.35 -11.64 27.49
N ASP A 254 -26.81 -11.66 26.26
CA ASP A 254 -26.66 -12.87 25.45
C ASP A 254 -25.24 -13.46 25.58
N HIS A 255 -24.38 -12.87 26.41
CA HIS A 255 -22.98 -13.23 26.53
C HIS A 255 -22.75 -14.49 27.37
N CYS A 256 -22.15 -15.50 26.75
CA CYS A 256 -21.71 -16.73 27.41
C CYS A 256 -20.32 -16.53 28.03
N ALA A 257 -20.21 -15.84 29.15
CA ALA A 257 -18.94 -15.46 29.78
C ALA A 257 -18.12 -16.69 30.25
N ASP A 258 -18.75 -17.80 30.52
CA ASP A 258 -18.12 -19.07 30.91
C ASP A 258 -17.39 -19.76 29.76
N GLU A 259 -17.72 -19.47 28.51
CA GLU A 259 -17.03 -20.00 27.33
C GLU A 259 -15.80 -19.17 26.94
N VAL A 260 -15.70 -17.90 27.35
CA VAL A 260 -14.61 -16.96 26.98
C VAL A 260 -13.22 -17.55 27.26
N PRO A 261 -12.91 -18.13 28.44
CA PRO A 261 -11.57 -18.64 28.70
C PRO A 261 -11.12 -19.73 27.73
N SER A 262 -12.05 -20.55 27.22
CA SER A 262 -11.71 -21.60 26.26
C SER A 262 -11.38 -21.02 24.88
N TRP A 263 -12.09 -19.97 24.44
CA TRP A 263 -11.78 -19.25 23.23
C TRP A 263 -10.44 -18.51 23.34
N ASP A 264 -10.18 -17.83 24.46
CA ASP A 264 -8.92 -17.12 24.70
C ASP A 264 -7.73 -18.07 24.73
N GLN A 265 -7.88 -19.26 25.29
CA GLN A 265 -6.84 -20.32 25.24
C GLN A 265 -6.55 -20.75 23.80
N LEU A 266 -7.57 -20.94 22.97
CA LEU A 266 -7.40 -21.27 21.55
C LEU A 266 -6.65 -20.14 20.82
N LEU A 267 -7.10 -18.90 20.98
CA LEU A 267 -6.57 -17.71 20.32
C LEU A 267 -5.12 -17.41 20.73
N SER A 268 -4.73 -17.76 21.95
CA SER A 268 -3.37 -17.63 22.46
C SER A 268 -2.42 -18.78 22.08
N GLY A 269 -2.88 -19.74 21.28
CA GLY A 269 -2.09 -20.91 20.88
C GLY A 269 -1.94 -21.99 21.95
N GLY A 270 -2.87 -21.99 22.94
CA GLY A 270 -2.86 -22.94 24.05
C GLY A 270 -3.47 -24.29 23.67
N THR A 271 -4.71 -24.52 24.04
CA THR A 271 -5.38 -25.83 23.85
C THR A 271 -6.41 -25.78 22.71
N SER A 272 -6.67 -26.92 22.08
CA SER A 272 -7.78 -27.11 21.15
C SER A 272 -9.14 -26.87 21.84
N LEU A 273 -10.10 -26.42 21.05
CA LEU A 273 -11.47 -26.13 21.51
C LEU A 273 -12.46 -27.11 20.88
N THR A 274 -13.27 -27.78 21.69
CA THR A 274 -14.35 -28.64 21.22
C THR A 274 -15.68 -27.88 21.22
N ILE A 275 -16.29 -27.75 20.05
CA ILE A 275 -17.65 -27.24 19.89
C ILE A 275 -18.61 -28.44 19.91
N PRO A 276 -19.55 -28.52 20.84
CA PRO A 276 -20.47 -29.67 20.94
C PRO A 276 -21.31 -29.86 19.67
N ALA A 277 -21.84 -31.05 19.49
CA ALA A 277 -22.79 -31.34 18.42
C ALA A 277 -24.07 -30.49 18.54
N ASN A 278 -24.72 -30.18 17.40
CA ASN A 278 -25.95 -29.39 17.30
C ASN A 278 -25.82 -28.01 17.96
N THR A 279 -24.68 -27.38 17.80
CA THR A 279 -24.31 -26.09 18.42
C THR A 279 -24.09 -25.03 17.39
N LYS A 280 -24.58 -23.82 17.65
CA LYS A 280 -24.21 -22.63 16.89
C LYS A 280 -23.64 -21.57 17.83
N ARG A 281 -22.47 -21.02 17.50
CA ARG A 281 -21.80 -19.98 18.27
C ARG A 281 -21.36 -18.85 17.38
N ARG A 282 -21.54 -17.64 17.89
CA ARG A 282 -20.96 -16.41 17.37
C ARG A 282 -19.95 -15.89 18.37
N VAL A 283 -18.75 -15.56 17.89
CA VAL A 283 -17.69 -15.00 18.74
C VAL A 283 -17.17 -13.72 18.10
N ILE A 284 -17.13 -12.64 18.84
CA ILE A 284 -16.47 -11.39 18.46
C ILE A 284 -15.11 -11.35 19.13
N VAL A 285 -14.07 -11.34 18.33
CA VAL A 285 -12.67 -11.29 18.75
C VAL A 285 -12.12 -9.89 18.46
N ASP A 286 -11.51 -9.27 19.47
CA ASP A 286 -10.70 -8.06 19.33
C ASP A 286 -9.22 -8.47 19.25
N LEU A 287 -8.57 -8.18 18.14
CA LEU A 287 -7.15 -8.49 17.93
C LEU A 287 -6.21 -7.54 18.70
N GLY A 288 -6.75 -6.50 19.34
CA GLY A 288 -5.99 -5.51 20.09
C GLY A 288 -5.19 -4.52 19.24
N ASN A 289 -5.00 -4.81 17.96
CA ASN A 289 -4.39 -3.95 16.96
C ASN A 289 -5.05 -4.20 15.59
N TYR A 290 -4.70 -3.38 14.61
CA TYR A 290 -5.09 -3.59 13.22
C TYR A 290 -4.12 -4.57 12.55
N TYR A 291 -4.63 -5.56 11.82
CA TYR A 291 -3.85 -6.58 11.14
C TYR A 291 -4.27 -6.72 9.67
N CYS A 292 -3.29 -7.00 8.82
CA CYS A 292 -3.48 -7.67 7.53
C CYS A 292 -2.93 -9.09 7.69
N ALA A 293 -3.76 -10.11 7.55
CA ALA A 293 -3.34 -11.48 7.83
C ALA A 293 -4.21 -12.53 7.13
N TYR A 294 -3.62 -13.70 6.90
CA TYR A 294 -4.38 -14.91 6.55
C TYR A 294 -4.85 -15.57 7.84
N PRO A 295 -6.16 -15.74 8.06
CA PRO A 295 -6.64 -16.59 9.15
C PRO A 295 -6.35 -18.05 8.79
N VAL A 296 -5.63 -18.76 9.68
CA VAL A 296 -5.31 -20.17 9.51
C VAL A 296 -5.99 -20.96 10.60
N VAL A 297 -6.82 -21.91 10.20
CA VAL A 297 -7.53 -22.79 11.14
C VAL A 297 -7.27 -24.26 10.81
N THR A 298 -7.07 -25.08 11.84
CA THR A 298 -6.99 -26.53 11.71
C THR A 298 -8.17 -27.17 12.42
N LEU A 299 -8.92 -27.99 11.67
CA LEU A 299 -10.16 -28.61 12.14
C LEU A 299 -10.06 -30.14 12.13
N SER A 300 -10.76 -30.78 13.07
CA SER A 300 -10.91 -32.24 13.16
C SER A 300 -12.34 -32.58 13.58
N ARG A 301 -12.85 -33.72 13.10
CA ARG A 301 -14.20 -34.21 13.36
C ARG A 301 -15.30 -33.23 12.85
N GLY A 302 -16.54 -33.42 13.24
CA GLY A 302 -17.60 -32.46 12.89
C GLY A 302 -17.90 -32.42 11.39
N LYS A 303 -18.28 -33.56 10.79
CA LYS A 303 -18.64 -33.63 9.37
C LYS A 303 -19.75 -32.63 9.06
N ALA A 304 -19.55 -31.86 7.98
CA ALA A 304 -20.41 -30.78 7.51
C ALA A 304 -20.57 -29.60 8.51
N ALA A 305 -19.72 -29.51 9.53
CA ALA A 305 -19.65 -28.30 10.34
C ALA A 305 -19.17 -27.11 9.49
N THR A 306 -19.74 -25.94 9.75
CA THR A 306 -19.36 -24.68 9.10
C THR A 306 -18.56 -23.80 10.04
N MET A 307 -17.54 -23.15 9.53
CA MET A 307 -16.81 -22.11 10.22
C MET A 307 -16.66 -20.91 9.29
N ARG A 308 -17.33 -19.81 9.62
CA ARG A 308 -17.22 -18.54 8.90
C ARG A 308 -16.36 -17.58 9.70
N ILE A 309 -15.38 -16.97 9.06
CA ILE A 309 -14.45 -16.00 9.66
C ILE A 309 -14.57 -14.72 8.87
N ARG A 310 -15.11 -13.66 9.49
CA ARG A 310 -15.27 -12.34 8.88
C ARG A 310 -14.45 -11.31 9.63
N TRP A 311 -13.95 -10.33 8.91
CA TRP A 311 -13.14 -9.25 9.42
C TRP A 311 -13.85 -7.91 9.31
N ALA A 312 -13.57 -7.02 10.25
CA ALA A 312 -14.02 -5.63 10.23
C ALA A 312 -13.00 -4.72 10.91
N GLU A 313 -12.95 -3.47 10.50
CA GLU A 313 -12.12 -2.46 11.17
C GLU A 313 -12.65 -2.15 12.57
N SER A 314 -13.96 -2.08 12.70
CA SER A 314 -14.70 -1.84 13.96
C SER A 314 -16.14 -2.30 13.83
N LEU A 315 -16.90 -2.28 14.94
CA LEU A 315 -18.33 -2.50 14.91
C LEU A 315 -19.08 -1.18 14.65
N TYR A 316 -20.30 -1.29 14.16
CA TYR A 316 -21.14 -0.17 13.77
C TYR A 316 -22.26 0.07 14.77
N GLU A 317 -22.48 1.32 15.11
CA GLU A 317 -23.63 1.76 15.89
C GLU A 317 -24.95 1.46 15.15
N PRO A 318 -26.06 1.37 15.85
CA PRO A 318 -27.37 1.19 15.24
C PRO A 318 -27.65 2.24 14.17
N LYS A 319 -28.21 1.82 13.03
CA LYS A 319 -28.51 2.70 11.90
C LYS A 319 -29.50 3.80 12.34
N GLN A 320 -29.09 5.05 12.19
CA GLN A 320 -29.98 6.18 12.45
C GLN A 320 -30.90 6.43 11.23
N PRO A 321 -32.19 6.69 11.44
CA PRO A 321 -33.10 7.04 10.35
C PRO A 321 -32.61 8.25 9.56
N GLY A 322 -32.56 8.11 8.23
CA GLY A 322 -32.13 9.20 7.33
C GLY A 322 -30.62 9.35 7.14
N ASN A 323 -29.80 8.64 7.89
CA ASN A 323 -28.36 8.60 7.68
C ASN A 323 -27.96 7.31 6.96
N TRP A 324 -27.44 7.43 5.75
CA TRP A 324 -26.95 6.28 4.97
C TRP A 324 -25.57 5.82 5.45
N GLN A 325 -24.77 6.71 6.05
CA GLN A 325 -23.50 6.38 6.69
C GLN A 325 -23.77 5.87 8.11
N ARG A 326 -23.20 4.72 8.45
CA ARG A 326 -23.23 4.19 9.80
C ARG A 326 -22.03 4.73 10.58
N SER A 327 -22.31 5.31 11.76
CA SER A 327 -21.26 5.67 12.72
C SER A 327 -20.62 4.41 13.30
N LYS A 328 -19.35 4.50 13.61
CA LYS A 328 -18.60 3.46 14.32
C LYS A 328 -18.39 3.84 15.80
N GLY A 329 -18.51 5.11 16.16
CA GLY A 329 -18.32 5.62 17.52
C GLY A 329 -16.95 5.27 18.11
N ASN A 330 -16.86 5.05 19.42
CA ASN A 330 -15.61 4.60 20.03
C ASN A 330 -15.28 3.16 19.58
N ARG A 331 -14.05 2.95 19.04
CA ARG A 331 -13.61 1.68 18.46
C ARG A 331 -13.32 0.58 19.49
N ASP A 332 -13.16 0.93 20.76
CA ASP A 332 -12.98 -0.04 21.86
C ASP A 332 -14.33 -0.56 22.39
N GLU A 333 -15.45 0.07 22.04
CA GLU A 333 -16.79 -0.28 22.48
C GLU A 333 -17.49 -1.20 21.47
N ILE A 334 -18.09 -2.28 21.98
CA ILE A 334 -18.82 -3.25 21.17
C ILE A 334 -20.30 -3.38 21.54
N GLU A 335 -20.69 -3.03 22.78
CA GLU A 335 -22.05 -3.15 23.28
C GLU A 335 -23.05 -2.35 22.45
N GLY A 336 -24.16 -2.98 22.08
CA GLY A 336 -25.22 -2.38 21.27
C GLY A 336 -24.84 -2.20 19.78
N LYS A 337 -23.62 -2.54 19.37
CA LYS A 337 -23.14 -2.40 17.99
C LYS A 337 -23.30 -3.69 17.19
N SER A 338 -23.42 -3.56 15.87
CA SER A 338 -23.50 -4.68 14.94
C SER A 338 -22.16 -4.91 14.24
N PHE A 339 -21.80 -6.17 14.04
CA PHE A 339 -20.64 -6.55 13.23
C PHE A 339 -21.06 -6.61 11.76
N ILE A 340 -20.42 -5.80 10.93
CA ILE A 340 -20.56 -5.82 9.47
C ILE A 340 -19.19 -6.00 8.91
N GLY A 341 -18.94 -7.14 8.27
CA GLY A 341 -17.61 -7.50 7.79
C GLY A 341 -17.67 -8.49 6.64
N THR A 342 -16.49 -8.75 6.06
CA THR A 342 -16.27 -9.66 4.94
C THR A 342 -15.27 -10.74 5.32
N GLY A 343 -15.34 -11.90 4.67
CA GLY A 343 -14.40 -13.01 4.91
C GLY A 343 -14.84 -14.33 4.31
N ASP A 344 -14.20 -15.41 4.71
CA ASP A 344 -14.33 -16.73 4.13
C ASP A 344 -15.13 -17.71 5.00
N THR A 345 -15.64 -18.76 4.37
CA THR A 345 -16.38 -19.84 5.03
C THR A 345 -15.75 -21.19 4.71
N PHE A 346 -15.53 -22.02 5.72
CA PHE A 346 -15.05 -23.38 5.59
C PHE A 346 -16.15 -24.37 6.00
N ILE A 347 -16.43 -25.35 5.13
CA ILE A 347 -17.36 -26.44 5.41
C ILE A 347 -16.51 -27.71 5.53
N HIS A 348 -16.41 -28.23 6.75
CA HIS A 348 -15.49 -29.30 7.09
C HIS A 348 -15.96 -30.67 6.60
N ASP A 349 -15.03 -31.52 6.14
CA ASP A 349 -15.30 -32.88 5.65
C ASP A 349 -15.44 -33.92 6.78
N GLY A 350 -15.05 -33.58 8.02
CA GLY A 350 -15.07 -34.48 9.18
C GLY A 350 -13.76 -35.23 9.45
N GLU A 351 -12.78 -35.10 8.58
CA GLU A 351 -11.47 -35.72 8.71
C GLU A 351 -10.59 -34.99 9.75
N SER A 352 -9.51 -35.60 10.16
CA SER A 352 -8.62 -35.00 11.18
C SER A 352 -7.57 -34.11 10.56
N ASN A 353 -7.21 -33.04 11.29
CA ASN A 353 -6.12 -32.10 10.97
C ASN A 353 -6.24 -31.44 9.59
N ARG A 354 -7.46 -31.13 9.15
CA ARG A 354 -7.68 -30.33 7.95
C ARG A 354 -7.31 -28.88 8.20
N ARG A 355 -6.30 -28.39 7.46
CA ARG A 355 -5.86 -27.00 7.52
C ARG A 355 -6.54 -26.19 6.45
N TYR A 356 -7.20 -25.11 6.86
CA TYR A 356 -7.86 -24.14 6.00
C TYR A 356 -7.12 -22.82 6.07
N GLU A 357 -6.88 -22.21 4.91
CA GLU A 357 -6.25 -20.90 4.74
C GLU A 357 -6.82 -20.27 3.48
N PRO A 358 -7.29 -18.99 3.50
CA PRO A 358 -7.80 -18.31 2.32
C PRO A 358 -6.68 -17.99 1.31
N PHE A 359 -7.04 -17.67 0.07
CA PHE A 359 -6.08 -17.26 -0.95
C PHE A 359 -5.49 -15.88 -0.74
N TRP A 360 -6.24 -15.02 -0.05
CA TRP A 360 -5.88 -13.63 0.15
C TRP A 360 -5.97 -13.28 1.63
N TRP A 361 -5.10 -12.36 2.07
CA TRP A 361 -5.15 -11.86 3.43
C TRP A 361 -6.38 -10.97 3.65
N GLU A 362 -6.86 -10.97 4.85
CA GLU A 362 -7.92 -10.13 5.38
C GLU A 362 -7.35 -8.97 6.17
N ALA A 363 -8.15 -7.93 6.39
CA ALA A 363 -7.73 -6.75 7.12
C ALA A 363 -8.77 -6.31 8.15
N GLY A 364 -8.29 -5.80 9.28
CA GLY A 364 -9.14 -5.24 10.31
C GLY A 364 -8.60 -5.43 11.72
N ARG A 365 -9.38 -4.99 12.68
CA ARG A 365 -9.12 -5.18 14.11
C ARG A 365 -10.03 -6.22 14.72
N TYR A 366 -11.26 -6.32 14.26
CA TYR A 366 -12.25 -7.23 14.81
C TYR A 366 -12.51 -8.40 13.88
N VAL A 367 -12.59 -9.59 14.47
CA VAL A 367 -12.94 -10.83 13.76
C VAL A 367 -14.19 -11.41 14.34
N GLU A 368 -15.16 -11.73 13.49
CA GLU A 368 -16.32 -12.52 13.87
C GLU A 368 -16.12 -13.97 13.41
N ILE A 369 -16.22 -14.89 14.34
CA ILE A 369 -16.23 -16.32 14.07
C ILE A 369 -17.63 -16.85 14.31
N VAL A 370 -18.22 -17.45 13.28
CA VAL A 370 -19.50 -18.17 13.39
C VAL A 370 -19.24 -19.63 13.12
N VAL A 371 -19.54 -20.47 14.13
CA VAL A 371 -19.39 -21.93 14.02
C VAL A 371 -20.76 -22.59 14.16
N SER A 372 -21.05 -23.52 13.26
CA SER A 372 -22.27 -24.35 13.29
C SER A 372 -21.88 -25.81 13.15
N THR A 373 -22.33 -26.65 14.07
CA THR A 373 -22.06 -28.10 14.08
C THR A 373 -23.36 -28.88 13.81
N GLY A 374 -23.22 -30.01 13.13
CA GLY A 374 -24.29 -30.99 12.98
C GLY A 374 -24.31 -32.02 14.13
N ASN A 375 -24.58 -33.26 13.81
CA ASN A 375 -24.71 -34.34 14.80
C ASN A 375 -23.40 -34.77 15.47
N GLU A 376 -22.28 -34.20 15.06
CA GLU A 376 -20.95 -34.51 15.60
C GLU A 376 -20.29 -33.25 16.16
N PRO A 377 -19.50 -33.37 17.25
CA PRO A 377 -18.73 -32.26 17.74
C PRO A 377 -17.60 -31.90 16.77
N LEU A 378 -17.29 -30.62 16.62
CA LEU A 378 -16.13 -30.11 15.90
C LEU A 378 -14.99 -29.84 16.87
N ILE A 379 -13.76 -30.19 16.51
CA ILE A 379 -12.57 -29.80 17.25
C ILE A 379 -11.82 -28.75 16.42
N ILE A 380 -11.65 -27.57 16.99
CA ILE A 380 -10.76 -26.54 16.49
C ILE A 380 -9.40 -26.80 17.14
N GLU A 381 -8.49 -27.44 16.38
CA GLU A 381 -7.17 -27.83 16.89
C GLU A 381 -6.25 -26.63 17.06
N ASN A 382 -6.33 -25.68 16.14
CA ASN A 382 -5.51 -24.48 16.14
C ASN A 382 -6.22 -23.35 15.38
N PHE A 383 -6.03 -22.14 15.87
CA PHE A 383 -6.41 -20.89 15.18
C PHE A 383 -5.27 -19.90 15.37
N HIS A 384 -4.71 -19.39 14.29
CA HIS A 384 -3.75 -18.31 14.31
C HIS A 384 -3.86 -17.44 13.07
N LEU A 385 -3.28 -16.26 13.14
CA LEU A 385 -3.13 -15.36 12.02
C LEU A 385 -1.73 -15.55 11.42
N LEU A 386 -1.63 -15.56 10.11
CA LEU A 386 -0.36 -15.39 9.41
C LEU A 386 -0.31 -13.93 8.96
N GLU A 387 0.33 -13.09 9.78
CA GLU A 387 0.42 -11.64 9.53
C GLU A 387 1.22 -11.40 8.26
N ALA A 388 0.69 -10.56 7.35
CA ALA A 388 1.29 -10.30 6.05
C ALA A 388 1.37 -8.80 5.77
N HIS A 389 2.56 -8.31 5.45
CA HIS A 389 2.82 -6.94 4.98
C HIS A 389 4.23 -6.83 4.39
N TYR A 390 4.59 -5.66 3.86
CA TYR A 390 5.95 -5.39 3.41
C TYR A 390 6.94 -5.51 4.58
N PRO A 391 8.09 -6.20 4.43
CA PRO A 391 9.02 -6.48 5.53
C PRO A 391 9.91 -5.27 5.86
N TYR A 392 9.32 -4.21 6.35
CA TYR A 392 10.05 -3.00 6.76
C TYR A 392 11.05 -3.26 7.89
N VAL A 393 12.19 -2.60 7.79
CA VAL A 393 13.13 -2.41 8.91
C VAL A 393 13.25 -0.92 9.17
N PHE A 394 12.54 -0.43 10.17
CA PHE A 394 12.55 0.98 10.54
C PHE A 394 13.81 1.32 11.37
N SER A 395 14.62 2.22 10.85
CA SER A 395 15.80 2.79 11.53
C SER A 395 15.58 4.24 11.95
N GLY A 396 14.63 4.92 11.33
CA GLY A 396 14.22 6.27 11.73
C GLY A 396 13.53 6.27 13.09
N LYS A 397 13.98 7.12 14.00
CA LYS A 397 13.42 7.25 15.34
C LYS A 397 13.64 8.64 15.91
N TYR A 398 12.75 9.08 16.76
CA TYR A 398 12.87 10.35 17.46
C TYR A 398 12.39 10.26 18.91
N GLU A 399 12.82 11.23 19.69
CA GLU A 399 12.32 11.49 21.04
C GLU A 399 12.16 13.00 21.22
N VAL A 400 11.02 13.40 21.73
CA VAL A 400 10.61 14.79 21.94
C VAL A 400 9.77 14.89 23.23
N PRO A 401 9.74 16.05 23.90
CA PRO A 401 8.93 16.24 25.11
C PRO A 401 7.46 16.57 24.77
N SER A 402 6.85 15.79 23.88
CA SER A 402 5.43 15.87 23.53
C SER A 402 4.82 14.49 23.58
N GLN A 403 3.85 14.31 24.45
CA GLN A 403 3.12 13.04 24.55
C GLN A 403 2.29 12.77 23.28
N GLU A 404 1.72 13.80 22.69
CA GLU A 404 0.94 13.68 21.44
C GLU A 404 1.77 13.14 20.29
N LEU A 405 2.97 13.67 20.08
CA LEU A 405 3.89 13.17 19.06
C LEU A 405 4.42 11.77 19.38
N THR A 406 4.59 11.42 20.65
CA THR A 406 4.97 10.06 21.06
C THR A 406 3.84 9.07 20.80
N ASP A 407 2.61 9.45 21.11
CA ASP A 407 1.41 8.64 20.90
C ASP A 407 1.08 8.42 19.42
N LEU A 408 1.52 9.33 18.55
CA LEU A 408 1.35 9.23 17.12
C LEU A 408 2.20 8.09 16.51
N VAL A 409 3.38 7.81 17.05
CA VAL A 409 4.33 6.83 16.46
C VAL A 409 3.68 5.49 16.18
N PRO A 410 3.05 4.80 17.15
CA PRO A 410 2.43 3.50 16.89
C PRO A 410 1.28 3.56 15.89
N LEU A 411 0.49 4.65 15.87
CA LEU A 411 -0.60 4.82 14.90
C LEU A 411 -0.07 4.98 13.46
N ALA A 412 0.95 5.84 13.30
CA ALA A 412 1.51 6.16 11.99
C ALA A 412 2.39 5.05 11.42
N THR A 413 3.17 4.35 12.25
CA THR A 413 3.94 3.19 11.80
C THR A 413 3.02 2.03 11.44
N ARG A 414 1.99 1.76 12.26
CA ARG A 414 1.07 0.66 11.99
C ARG A 414 0.27 0.87 10.71
N VAL A 415 -0.24 2.08 10.46
CA VAL A 415 -0.97 2.35 9.22
C VAL A 415 -0.07 2.22 7.99
N LEU A 416 1.19 2.66 8.06
CA LEU A 416 2.14 2.49 6.97
C LEU A 416 2.45 1.01 6.70
N GLU A 417 2.66 0.19 7.75
CA GLU A 417 2.86 -1.26 7.61
C GLU A 417 1.66 -1.92 6.95
N MET A 418 0.46 -1.64 7.44
CA MET A 418 -0.77 -2.29 6.96
C MET A 418 -1.15 -1.87 5.55
N CYS A 419 -0.78 -0.68 5.11
CA CYS A 419 -1.01 -0.20 3.75
C CYS A 419 0.17 -0.46 2.80
N SER A 420 1.19 -1.20 3.22
CA SER A 420 2.36 -1.54 2.41
C SER A 420 2.45 -3.05 2.20
N HIS A 421 2.30 -3.48 0.94
CA HIS A 421 2.44 -4.88 0.52
C HIS A 421 3.26 -4.94 -0.78
N GLU A 422 2.76 -5.58 -1.82
CA GLU A 422 3.38 -5.60 -3.14
C GLU A 422 3.23 -4.26 -3.89
N THR A 423 2.34 -3.42 -3.41
CA THR A 423 2.16 -2.00 -3.72
C THR A 423 1.85 -1.28 -2.41
N TYR A 424 2.01 0.03 -2.38
CA TYR A 424 1.27 0.82 -1.41
C TYR A 424 -0.23 0.68 -1.66
N MET A 425 -1.06 1.10 -0.72
CA MET A 425 -2.51 1.13 -0.90
C MET A 425 -3.13 2.20 0.01
N ASP A 426 -4.20 2.81 -0.47
CA ASP A 426 -5.02 3.75 0.29
C ASP A 426 -5.47 3.17 1.62
N CYS A 427 -6.11 1.99 1.56
CA CYS A 427 -6.59 1.26 2.71
C CYS A 427 -6.63 -0.26 2.45
N PRO A 428 -6.36 -1.11 3.46
CA PRO A 428 -6.31 -2.55 3.25
C PRO A 428 -7.67 -3.24 3.32
N TYR A 429 -8.70 -2.61 3.94
CA TYR A 429 -10.00 -3.24 4.15
C TYR A 429 -10.97 -3.04 2.98
N TYR A 430 -11.11 -1.81 2.46
CA TYR A 430 -12.13 -1.51 1.45
C TYR A 430 -11.63 -1.63 0.01
N GLU A 431 -10.42 -1.21 -0.29
CA GLU A 431 -9.96 -1.01 -1.66
C GLU A 431 -8.68 -1.74 -2.04
N GLN A 432 -7.62 -1.68 -1.25
CA GLN A 432 -6.29 -2.24 -1.56
C GLN A 432 -5.71 -1.67 -2.86
N LEU A 433 -5.95 -0.40 -3.16
CA LEU A 433 -5.59 0.28 -4.38
C LEU A 433 -4.49 1.33 -4.13
N MET A 434 -3.48 1.35 -4.99
CA MET A 434 -2.38 2.30 -4.88
C MET A 434 -2.76 3.62 -5.56
N TYR A 435 -3.24 4.60 -4.79
CA TYR A 435 -3.54 5.95 -5.25
C TYR A 435 -2.32 6.87 -5.19
N VAL A 436 -2.16 7.75 -6.19
CA VAL A 436 -0.98 8.64 -6.29
C VAL A 436 -0.90 9.63 -5.13
N GLY A 437 -2.03 10.24 -4.79
CA GLY A 437 -2.08 11.25 -3.71
C GLY A 437 -1.64 10.69 -2.38
N ASP A 438 -2.19 9.53 -2.02
CA ASP A 438 -1.88 8.75 -0.82
C ASP A 438 -0.42 8.34 -0.80
N THR A 439 0.00 7.72 -1.89
CA THR A 439 1.34 7.14 -2.01
C THR A 439 2.44 8.19 -1.89
N ARG A 440 2.23 9.43 -2.31
CA ARG A 440 3.21 10.50 -2.08
C ARG A 440 3.53 10.68 -0.60
N LEU A 441 2.52 10.67 0.25
CA LEU A 441 2.68 10.86 1.70
C LEU A 441 3.26 9.62 2.38
N GLU A 442 2.86 8.42 1.90
CA GLU A 442 3.45 7.14 2.32
C GLU A 442 4.94 7.09 2.01
N VAL A 443 5.33 7.49 0.81
CA VAL A 443 6.72 7.51 0.35
C VAL A 443 7.56 8.49 1.19
N LEU A 444 7.08 9.68 1.47
CA LEU A 444 7.78 10.64 2.32
C LEU A 444 7.97 10.10 3.75
N THR A 445 6.96 9.44 4.30
CA THR A 445 7.06 8.79 5.61
C THR A 445 8.04 7.62 5.56
N THR A 446 8.02 6.83 4.49
CA THR A 446 8.98 5.73 4.26
C THR A 446 10.42 6.25 4.24
N TYR A 447 10.69 7.37 3.53
CA TYR A 447 12.04 7.96 3.47
C TYR A 447 12.56 8.42 4.83
N ALA A 448 11.68 8.83 5.73
CA ALA A 448 12.05 9.22 7.08
C ALA A 448 12.34 8.02 8.00
N LEU A 449 11.79 6.84 7.69
CA LEU A 449 11.85 5.66 8.57
C LEU A 449 12.83 4.59 8.10
N THR A 450 13.07 4.44 6.80
CA THR A 450 13.93 3.39 6.24
C THR A 450 14.70 3.86 5.02
N ASP A 451 15.85 3.23 4.75
CA ASP A 451 16.62 3.41 3.52
C ASP A 451 16.14 2.51 2.38
N ASP A 452 15.25 1.56 2.66
CA ASP A 452 14.64 0.71 1.63
C ASP A 452 13.69 1.53 0.74
N ASP A 453 14.11 1.74 -0.50
CA ASP A 453 13.35 2.52 -1.48
C ASP A 453 12.73 1.69 -2.61
N ARG A 454 12.72 0.35 -2.49
CA ARG A 454 12.20 -0.55 -3.54
C ARG A 454 10.72 -0.34 -3.79
N LEU A 455 9.93 -0.23 -2.73
CA LEU A 455 8.48 0.03 -2.85
C LEU A 455 8.18 1.43 -3.40
N PRO A 456 8.82 2.53 -2.94
CA PRO A 456 8.76 3.84 -3.60
C PRO A 456 9.12 3.82 -5.08
N ARG A 457 10.21 3.15 -5.47
CA ARG A 457 10.62 3.02 -6.88
C ARG A 457 9.56 2.33 -7.72
N LYS A 458 9.01 1.23 -7.21
CA LYS A 458 7.95 0.49 -7.88
C LYS A 458 6.71 1.36 -8.09
N ALA A 459 6.30 2.12 -7.09
CA ALA A 459 5.17 3.03 -7.19
C ALA A 459 5.37 4.11 -8.26
N ILE A 460 6.49 4.82 -8.22
CA ILE A 460 6.83 5.86 -9.21
C ILE A 460 6.87 5.27 -10.63
N LEU A 461 7.45 4.06 -10.80
CA LEU A 461 7.55 3.37 -12.07
C LEU A 461 6.16 2.99 -12.61
N LEU A 462 5.32 2.37 -11.79
CA LEU A 462 3.98 1.93 -12.19
C LEU A 462 3.09 3.12 -12.59
N TYR A 463 3.17 4.24 -11.89
CA TYR A 463 2.42 5.43 -12.29
C TYR A 463 2.92 6.03 -13.61
N ASP A 464 4.24 6.05 -13.85
CA ASP A 464 4.79 6.48 -15.15
C ASP A 464 4.26 5.61 -16.29
N GLU A 465 4.22 4.29 -16.07
CA GLU A 465 3.71 3.31 -17.06
C GLU A 465 2.19 3.38 -17.23
N SER A 466 1.45 3.89 -16.25
CA SER A 466 0.00 4.03 -16.31
C SER A 466 -0.49 5.18 -17.20
N ARG A 467 0.41 6.03 -17.70
CA ARG A 467 0.03 7.23 -18.47
C ARG A 467 -0.73 6.86 -19.74
N GLY A 468 -1.90 7.46 -19.86
CA GLY A 468 -2.74 7.32 -21.05
C GLY A 468 -2.34 8.26 -22.20
N PRO A 469 -3.10 8.25 -23.31
CA PRO A 469 -2.84 9.10 -24.48
C PRO A 469 -2.83 10.62 -24.17
N MET A 470 -3.52 11.03 -23.10
CA MET A 470 -3.52 12.44 -22.66
C MET A 470 -2.26 12.84 -21.88
N GLY A 471 -1.33 11.93 -21.64
CA GLY A 471 -0.11 12.20 -20.88
C GLY A 471 -0.27 12.10 -19.36
N LEU A 472 -1.50 11.99 -18.84
CA LEU A 472 -1.78 11.92 -17.41
C LEU A 472 -1.63 10.49 -16.88
N THR A 473 -1.19 10.35 -15.63
CA THR A 473 -1.17 9.07 -14.92
C THR A 473 -2.60 8.64 -14.58
N GLN A 474 -2.83 7.33 -14.42
CA GLN A 474 -4.00 6.88 -13.70
C GLN A 474 -3.95 7.36 -12.26
N ALA A 475 -5.11 7.60 -11.66
CA ALA A 475 -5.22 8.01 -10.26
C ALA A 475 -4.75 6.93 -9.30
N ARG A 476 -4.95 5.67 -9.70
CA ARG A 476 -4.57 4.44 -8.98
C ARG A 476 -4.08 3.39 -9.96
N TYR A 477 -2.99 2.71 -9.64
CA TYR A 477 -2.41 1.72 -10.55
C TYR A 477 -1.49 0.73 -9.82
N PRO A 478 -1.49 -0.59 -10.20
CA PRO A 478 -2.38 -1.18 -11.20
C PRO A 478 -3.84 -1.25 -10.72
N SER A 479 -4.77 -1.17 -11.67
CA SER A 479 -6.20 -1.29 -11.39
C SER A 479 -6.95 -1.79 -12.63
N ARG A 480 -7.90 -2.70 -12.45
CA ARG A 480 -8.75 -3.18 -13.56
C ARG A 480 -9.71 -2.12 -14.09
N VAL A 481 -10.11 -1.20 -13.22
CA VAL A 481 -11.00 -0.09 -13.57
C VAL A 481 -10.17 1.19 -13.65
N PRO A 482 -9.97 1.74 -14.85
CA PRO A 482 -9.27 3.00 -15.01
C PRO A 482 -9.97 4.14 -14.24
N GLN A 483 -9.17 5.01 -13.66
CA GLN A 483 -9.67 6.23 -13.01
C GLN A 483 -8.70 7.37 -13.25
N LEU A 484 -9.24 8.56 -13.53
CA LEU A 484 -8.44 9.76 -13.73
C LEU A 484 -8.79 10.80 -12.68
N ILE A 485 -7.79 11.18 -11.88
CA ILE A 485 -7.82 12.32 -10.95
C ILE A 485 -6.69 13.24 -11.39
N PRO A 486 -6.97 14.26 -12.23
CA PRO A 486 -5.92 15.10 -12.80
C PRO A 486 -4.95 15.68 -11.77
N PRO A 487 -5.38 16.23 -10.61
CA PRO A 487 -4.46 16.69 -9.58
C PRO A 487 -3.48 15.63 -9.09
N PHE A 488 -3.82 14.34 -9.14
CA PHE A 488 -2.93 13.25 -8.74
C PHE A 488 -1.73 13.08 -9.69
N SER A 489 -1.89 13.41 -10.98
CA SER A 489 -0.75 13.43 -11.90
C SER A 489 0.27 14.52 -11.52
N LEU A 490 -0.17 15.64 -10.95
CA LEU A 490 0.71 16.67 -10.42
C LEU A 490 1.48 16.18 -9.18
N TYR A 491 0.82 15.42 -8.31
CA TYR A 491 1.49 14.77 -7.17
C TYR A 491 2.51 13.72 -7.61
N TRP A 492 2.28 13.01 -8.71
CA TRP A 492 3.29 12.10 -9.24
C TRP A 492 4.58 12.84 -9.66
N VAL A 493 4.46 14.01 -10.29
CA VAL A 493 5.64 14.87 -10.55
C VAL A 493 6.33 15.23 -9.23
N GLY A 494 5.55 15.55 -8.19
CA GLY A 494 6.06 15.76 -6.84
C GLY A 494 6.78 14.53 -6.28
N MET A 495 6.27 13.30 -6.50
CA MET A 495 6.94 12.06 -6.08
C MET A 495 8.31 11.87 -6.76
N VAL A 496 8.41 12.21 -8.05
CA VAL A 496 9.71 12.18 -8.77
C VAL A 496 10.68 13.19 -8.18
N HIS A 497 10.20 14.39 -7.86
CA HIS A 497 11.00 15.43 -7.20
C HIS A 497 11.43 15.01 -5.79
N ASP A 498 10.52 14.48 -4.99
CA ASP A 498 10.83 13.98 -3.65
C ASP A 498 11.85 12.85 -3.69
N PHE A 499 11.72 11.92 -4.65
CA PHE A 499 12.71 10.85 -4.86
C PHE A 499 14.09 11.44 -5.20
N ALA A 500 14.14 12.40 -6.13
CA ALA A 500 15.38 13.05 -6.52
C ALA A 500 16.08 13.74 -5.35
N LEU A 501 15.32 14.30 -4.40
CA LEU A 501 15.85 14.91 -3.18
C LEU A 501 16.37 13.87 -2.19
N TRP A 502 15.58 12.83 -1.91
CA TRP A 502 15.84 11.89 -0.81
C TRP A 502 16.69 10.67 -1.20
N ARG A 503 16.87 10.40 -2.49
CA ARG A 503 17.60 9.21 -3.01
C ARG A 503 18.62 9.60 -4.07
N ASP A 504 19.76 8.93 -4.06
CA ASP A 504 20.90 9.22 -4.95
C ASP A 504 20.89 8.25 -6.17
N ASP A 505 19.88 8.43 -7.06
CA ASP A 505 19.79 7.67 -8.30
C ASP A 505 19.40 8.54 -9.49
N THR A 506 20.40 9.18 -10.07
CA THR A 506 20.26 10.04 -11.25
C THR A 506 19.65 9.31 -12.45
N ALA A 507 19.99 8.04 -12.67
CA ALA A 507 19.53 7.28 -13.84
C ALA A 507 18.02 7.01 -13.73
N PHE A 508 17.54 6.68 -12.55
CA PHE A 508 16.11 6.47 -12.29
C PHE A 508 15.31 7.75 -12.53
N VAL A 509 15.77 8.89 -12.02
CA VAL A 509 15.09 10.19 -12.21
C VAL A 509 15.07 10.59 -13.69
N ARG A 510 16.21 10.53 -14.39
CA ARG A 510 16.29 10.84 -15.81
C ARG A 510 15.34 10.01 -16.67
N ALA A 511 15.16 8.75 -16.33
CA ALA A 511 14.22 7.88 -17.04
C ALA A 511 12.75 8.31 -16.86
N ARG A 512 12.43 9.10 -15.83
CA ARG A 512 11.05 9.63 -15.58
C ARG A 512 10.81 10.98 -16.24
N MET A 513 11.83 11.73 -16.63
CA MET A 513 11.68 13.07 -17.19
C MET A 513 10.74 13.16 -18.41
N PRO A 514 10.72 12.20 -19.36
CA PRO A 514 9.73 12.22 -20.44
C PRO A 514 8.28 12.19 -19.92
N GLY A 515 8.01 11.39 -18.86
CA GLY A 515 6.71 11.33 -18.22
C GLY A 515 6.33 12.63 -17.52
N VAL A 516 7.27 13.24 -16.79
CA VAL A 516 7.10 14.56 -16.17
C VAL A 516 6.67 15.60 -17.21
N ARG A 517 7.39 15.69 -18.32
CA ARG A 517 7.07 16.62 -19.42
C ARG A 517 5.67 16.35 -19.99
N ALA A 518 5.31 15.08 -20.19
CA ALA A 518 4.00 14.71 -20.73
C ALA A 518 2.84 15.15 -19.80
N VAL A 519 3.00 14.99 -18.48
CA VAL A 519 2.02 15.49 -17.51
C VAL A 519 1.88 17.02 -17.59
N LEU A 520 3.01 17.74 -17.57
CA LEU A 520 2.98 19.21 -17.63
C LEU A 520 2.36 19.72 -18.92
N ASP A 521 2.70 19.10 -20.07
CA ASP A 521 2.16 19.49 -21.38
C ASP A 521 0.64 19.27 -21.45
N ALA A 522 0.11 18.20 -20.81
CA ALA A 522 -1.33 17.94 -20.73
C ALA A 522 -2.08 19.07 -19.99
N PHE A 523 -1.51 19.57 -18.90
CA PHE A 523 -2.08 20.72 -18.18
C PHE A 523 -1.86 22.04 -18.93
N ALA A 524 -0.67 22.27 -19.48
CA ALA A 524 -0.33 23.49 -20.19
C ALA A 524 -1.25 23.76 -21.39
N GLN A 525 -1.73 22.71 -22.06
CA GLN A 525 -2.71 22.82 -23.17
C GLN A 525 -4.07 23.32 -22.72
N ARG A 526 -4.36 23.30 -21.42
CA ARG A 526 -5.62 23.82 -20.83
C ARG A 526 -5.48 25.22 -20.25
N VAL A 527 -4.28 25.81 -20.32
CA VAL A 527 -4.07 27.19 -19.90
C VAL A 527 -4.59 28.11 -21.01
N ASN A 528 -5.58 28.91 -20.68
CA ASN A 528 -6.22 29.84 -21.61
C ASN A 528 -5.35 31.08 -21.93
N ASP A 529 -5.82 31.94 -22.82
CA ASP A 529 -5.07 33.12 -23.30
C ASP A 529 -4.74 34.12 -22.20
N VAL A 530 -5.56 34.18 -21.14
CA VAL A 530 -5.30 35.09 -20.00
C VAL A 530 -4.33 34.48 -18.97
N GLY A 531 -3.95 33.21 -19.13
CA GLY A 531 -2.97 32.54 -18.29
C GLY A 531 -3.57 31.75 -17.12
N LEU A 532 -4.85 31.40 -17.16
CA LEU A 532 -5.53 30.58 -16.17
C LEU A 532 -5.76 29.17 -16.67
N LEU A 533 -5.53 28.19 -15.81
CA LEU A 533 -5.81 26.80 -16.08
C LEU A 533 -7.31 26.53 -15.96
N GLU A 534 -7.92 26.09 -17.04
CA GLU A 534 -9.28 25.56 -17.07
C GLU A 534 -9.34 24.11 -16.58
N ALA A 535 -10.52 23.66 -16.13
CA ALA A 535 -10.71 22.32 -15.63
C ALA A 535 -10.18 21.23 -16.60
N VAL A 536 -9.40 20.31 -16.08
CA VAL A 536 -8.93 19.12 -16.79
C VAL A 536 -9.97 18.00 -16.60
N GLN A 537 -10.32 17.32 -17.67
CA GLN A 537 -11.33 16.26 -17.61
C GLN A 537 -10.90 15.14 -16.65
N GLY A 538 -11.75 14.79 -15.71
CA GLY A 538 -11.57 13.75 -14.71
C GLY A 538 -12.23 14.14 -13.40
N TRP A 539 -11.98 13.37 -12.35
CA TRP A 539 -12.41 13.69 -10.99
C TRP A 539 -11.38 14.63 -10.35
N ASN A 540 -11.66 15.92 -10.26
CA ASN A 540 -10.72 16.92 -9.76
C ASN A 540 -10.70 16.99 -8.22
N PHE A 541 -10.50 15.86 -7.58
CA PHE A 541 -10.40 15.70 -6.14
C PHE A 541 -9.20 16.45 -5.56
N VAL A 542 -9.41 17.11 -4.42
CA VAL A 542 -8.35 17.79 -3.67
C VAL A 542 -8.28 17.31 -2.21
N ASP A 543 -9.41 17.23 -1.49
CA ASP A 543 -9.44 16.82 -0.08
C ASP A 543 -10.87 16.50 0.37
N TRP A 544 -11.03 15.65 1.38
CA TRP A 544 -12.35 15.31 1.96
C TRP A 544 -12.90 16.41 2.87
N VAL A 545 -13.04 17.61 2.36
CA VAL A 545 -13.69 18.71 3.09
C VAL A 545 -15.20 18.44 3.14
N PRO A 546 -15.86 18.44 4.32
CA PRO A 546 -17.23 17.93 4.48
C PRO A 546 -18.31 18.56 3.60
N HIS A 547 -18.11 19.79 3.12
CA HIS A 547 -19.08 20.50 2.27
C HIS A 547 -18.66 20.56 0.79
N TRP A 548 -17.55 19.91 0.40
CA TRP A 548 -17.17 19.78 -0.99
C TRP A 548 -17.83 18.55 -1.60
N ASP A 549 -18.35 18.70 -2.83
CA ASP A 549 -18.95 17.58 -3.54
C ASP A 549 -17.85 16.59 -3.96
N ALA A 550 -17.94 15.37 -3.46
CA ALA A 550 -16.94 14.34 -3.73
C ALA A 550 -15.47 14.81 -3.56
N GLY A 551 -15.21 15.68 -2.59
CA GLY A 551 -13.87 16.21 -2.33
C GLY A 551 -13.34 17.20 -3.36
N MET A 552 -14.19 17.74 -4.24
CA MET A 552 -13.85 18.74 -5.23
C MET A 552 -14.16 20.15 -4.71
N PRO A 553 -13.21 21.10 -4.76
CA PRO A 553 -13.50 22.49 -4.45
C PRO A 553 -14.35 23.17 -5.52
N ALA A 554 -14.84 24.35 -5.21
CA ALA A 554 -15.61 25.17 -6.15
C ALA A 554 -14.87 25.36 -7.48
N ASP A 555 -15.60 25.30 -8.58
CA ASP A 555 -15.12 25.45 -9.97
C ASP A 555 -14.05 24.42 -10.42
N ALA A 556 -13.77 23.38 -9.63
CA ALA A 556 -12.76 22.39 -9.98
C ALA A 556 -13.16 21.49 -11.16
N ASP A 557 -14.45 21.19 -11.32
CA ASP A 557 -14.92 20.21 -12.29
C ASP A 557 -15.19 20.81 -13.68
N PHE A 558 -15.81 21.97 -13.74
CA PHE A 558 -16.22 22.61 -15.00
C PHE A 558 -15.79 24.09 -15.15
N GLY A 559 -15.03 24.62 -14.19
CA GLY A 559 -14.68 26.04 -14.12
C GLY A 559 -13.17 26.27 -14.10
N ILE A 560 -12.79 27.28 -13.37
CA ILE A 560 -11.40 27.68 -13.14
C ILE A 560 -11.19 27.79 -11.64
N SER A 561 -10.57 26.74 -11.05
CA SER A 561 -10.29 26.67 -9.62
C SER A 561 -8.97 27.35 -9.28
N GLY A 562 -8.99 28.27 -8.32
CA GLY A 562 -7.80 28.92 -7.77
C GLY A 562 -6.82 27.88 -7.14
N ILE A 563 -7.37 26.88 -6.48
CA ILE A 563 -6.59 25.79 -5.82
C ILE A 563 -5.79 25.01 -6.86
N ILE A 564 -6.45 24.53 -7.93
CA ILE A 564 -5.78 23.68 -8.95
C ILE A 564 -4.79 24.52 -9.76
N ASN A 565 -5.09 25.79 -10.00
CA ASN A 565 -4.14 26.72 -10.63
C ASN A 565 -2.86 26.88 -9.79
N TRP A 566 -2.96 27.11 -8.48
CA TRP A 566 -1.80 27.20 -7.61
C TRP A 566 -1.05 25.87 -7.48
N HIS A 567 -1.76 24.73 -7.47
CA HIS A 567 -1.15 23.41 -7.48
C HIS A 567 -0.30 23.17 -8.74
N PHE A 568 -0.81 23.56 -9.91
CA PHE A 568 -0.05 23.43 -11.16
C PHE A 568 1.17 24.36 -11.18
N ILE A 569 1.06 25.59 -10.70
CA ILE A 569 2.18 26.52 -10.57
C ILE A 569 3.27 25.94 -9.66
N TYR A 570 2.89 25.38 -8.52
CA TYR A 570 3.81 24.70 -7.61
C TYR A 570 4.52 23.53 -8.30
N THR A 571 3.78 22.73 -9.05
CA THR A 571 4.32 21.59 -9.80
C THR A 571 5.29 22.01 -10.90
N LEU A 572 4.98 23.08 -11.63
CA LEU A 572 5.89 23.65 -12.65
C LEU A 572 7.23 24.08 -12.05
N ARG A 573 7.23 24.61 -10.83
CA ARG A 573 8.48 25.00 -10.14
C ARG A 573 9.30 23.79 -9.73
N MET A 574 8.68 22.74 -9.18
CA MET A 574 9.37 21.47 -8.89
C MET A 574 9.93 20.83 -10.17
N ALA A 575 9.17 20.84 -11.25
CA ALA A 575 9.63 20.29 -12.52
C ALA A 575 10.79 21.08 -13.11
N ALA A 576 10.79 22.41 -12.98
CA ALA A 576 11.92 23.23 -13.41
C ALA A 576 13.20 22.92 -12.63
N GLU A 577 13.11 22.60 -11.34
CA GLU A 577 14.23 22.10 -10.54
C GLU A 577 14.74 20.74 -11.04
N LEU A 578 13.81 19.82 -11.36
CA LEU A 578 14.16 18.51 -11.94
C LEU A 578 14.86 18.68 -13.30
N GLU A 579 14.40 19.58 -14.16
CA GLU A 579 15.03 19.86 -15.45
C GLU A 579 16.44 20.45 -15.29
N ASP A 580 16.66 21.32 -14.31
CA ASP A 580 18.01 21.84 -14.00
C ASP A 580 18.97 20.74 -13.51
N GLY A 581 18.45 19.76 -12.75
CA GLY A 581 19.28 18.68 -12.18
C GLY A 581 19.50 17.50 -13.11
N PHE A 582 18.50 17.14 -13.91
CA PHE A 582 18.44 15.86 -14.61
C PHE A 582 18.03 15.94 -16.07
N GLY A 583 17.49 17.07 -16.51
CA GLY A 583 16.91 17.27 -17.84
C GLY A 583 17.63 18.34 -18.65
N GLU A 584 16.84 19.24 -19.25
CA GLU A 584 17.29 20.25 -20.20
C GLU A 584 16.98 21.67 -19.70
N PRO A 585 17.96 22.59 -19.65
CA PRO A 585 17.78 23.97 -19.17
C PRO A 585 16.66 24.74 -19.89
N GLU A 586 16.40 24.42 -21.16
CA GLU A 586 15.36 25.05 -21.98
C GLU A 586 13.97 24.71 -21.47
N PHE A 587 13.75 23.47 -21.03
CA PHE A 587 12.49 23.05 -20.38
C PHE A 587 12.37 23.71 -19.01
N ALA A 588 13.43 23.76 -18.21
CA ALA A 588 13.43 24.48 -16.93
C ALA A 588 13.00 25.96 -17.11
N ALA A 589 13.59 26.61 -18.12
CA ALA A 589 13.24 28.01 -18.43
C ALA A 589 11.81 28.17 -18.95
N ARG A 590 11.30 27.23 -19.74
CA ARG A 590 9.91 27.17 -20.20
C ARG A 590 8.94 27.10 -19.03
N ASP A 591 9.18 26.15 -18.14
CA ASP A 591 8.28 25.86 -17.02
C ASP A 591 8.24 27.01 -16.01
N ARG A 592 9.41 27.64 -15.74
CA ARG A 592 9.44 28.89 -14.93
C ARG A 592 8.66 30.03 -15.56
N ARG A 593 8.85 30.28 -16.87
CA ARG A 593 8.08 31.35 -17.55
C ARG A 593 6.57 31.09 -17.52
N LEU A 594 6.15 29.85 -17.68
CA LEU A 594 4.74 29.47 -17.57
C LEU A 594 4.24 29.68 -16.14
N ALA A 595 4.98 29.21 -15.13
CA ALA A 595 4.65 29.40 -13.74
C ALA A 595 4.50 30.87 -13.35
N ASP A 596 5.44 31.73 -13.79
CA ASP A 596 5.42 33.16 -13.47
C ASP A 596 4.25 33.89 -14.17
N ARG A 597 3.97 33.53 -15.43
CA ARG A 597 2.80 34.09 -16.16
C ARG A 597 1.49 33.69 -15.49
N MET A 598 1.35 32.42 -15.13
CA MET A 598 0.18 31.91 -14.43
C MET A 598 0.03 32.54 -13.04
N ALA A 599 1.10 32.64 -12.25
CA ALA A 599 1.07 33.26 -10.94
C ALA A 599 0.56 34.71 -11.00
N ALA A 600 1.02 35.47 -11.99
CA ALA A 600 0.52 36.84 -12.22
C ALA A 600 -0.98 36.83 -12.55
N ALA A 601 -1.44 35.95 -13.43
CA ALA A 601 -2.85 35.85 -13.83
C ALA A 601 -3.74 35.43 -12.65
N VAL A 602 -3.30 34.41 -11.89
CA VAL A 602 -4.00 33.89 -10.71
C VAL A 602 -4.08 34.95 -9.61
N THR A 603 -3.03 35.74 -9.41
CA THR A 603 -3.06 36.83 -8.45
C THR A 603 -4.11 37.88 -8.84
N VAL A 604 -4.21 38.24 -10.12
CA VAL A 604 -5.24 39.20 -10.60
C VAL A 604 -6.66 38.63 -10.44
N ALA A 605 -6.84 37.34 -10.72
CA ALA A 605 -8.15 36.70 -10.77
C ALA A 605 -8.71 36.29 -9.40
N PHE A 606 -7.85 35.88 -8.46
CA PHE A 606 -8.27 35.23 -7.20
C PHE A 606 -7.85 35.97 -5.92
N TRP A 607 -7.01 37.01 -6.00
CA TRP A 607 -6.62 37.75 -4.81
C TRP A 607 -7.73 38.62 -4.27
N ASP A 608 -8.16 38.37 -3.06
CA ASP A 608 -9.08 39.26 -2.32
C ASP A 608 -8.28 40.19 -1.40
N SER A 609 -8.15 41.43 -1.80
CA SER A 609 -7.38 42.44 -1.08
C SER A 609 -8.00 42.85 0.26
N GLN A 610 -9.31 42.65 0.44
CA GLN A 610 -9.99 42.98 1.70
C GLN A 610 -9.72 41.89 2.75
N ARG A 611 -9.67 40.62 2.33
CA ARG A 611 -9.40 39.47 3.18
C ARG A 611 -7.89 39.18 3.31
N GLY A 612 -7.09 39.58 2.33
CA GLY A 612 -5.65 39.27 2.26
C GLY A 612 -5.37 37.79 2.00
N VAL A 613 -6.21 37.12 1.19
CA VAL A 613 -6.14 35.70 0.83
C VAL A 613 -6.59 35.48 -0.61
N TYR A 614 -6.28 34.32 -1.16
CA TYR A 614 -6.78 33.85 -2.46
C TYR A 614 -8.14 33.17 -2.30
N ALA A 615 -9.07 33.46 -3.21
CA ALA A 615 -10.31 32.74 -3.36
C ALA A 615 -10.09 31.39 -4.05
N ASP A 616 -11.01 30.46 -3.83
CA ASP A 616 -11.02 29.15 -4.51
C ASP A 616 -11.66 29.25 -5.90
N ASP A 617 -12.57 30.24 -6.10
CA ASP A 617 -13.37 30.49 -7.29
C ASP A 617 -13.28 31.93 -7.80
N LEU A 618 -13.57 32.13 -9.09
CA LEU A 618 -13.56 33.47 -9.73
C LEU A 618 -14.60 34.42 -9.14
N ALA A 619 -15.66 33.93 -8.53
CA ALA A 619 -16.71 34.72 -7.91
C ALA A 619 -16.34 35.23 -6.52
N HIS A 620 -15.19 34.79 -5.96
CA HIS A 620 -14.73 35.11 -4.60
C HIS A 620 -15.77 34.77 -3.52
N GLN A 621 -16.45 33.64 -3.70
CA GLN A 621 -17.44 33.15 -2.73
C GLN A 621 -16.91 32.11 -1.79
N HIS A 622 -15.87 31.38 -2.21
CA HIS A 622 -15.26 30.27 -1.45
C HIS A 622 -13.79 30.57 -1.17
N PHE A 623 -13.37 30.23 0.05
CA PHE A 623 -12.01 30.46 0.52
C PHE A 623 -11.59 29.28 1.39
N SER A 624 -10.40 28.75 1.14
CA SER A 624 -9.88 27.61 1.86
C SER A 624 -8.41 27.77 2.24
N GLU A 625 -7.96 26.98 3.21
CA GLU A 625 -6.54 26.82 3.51
C GLU A 625 -5.77 26.25 2.32
N HIS A 626 -6.43 25.47 1.46
CA HIS A 626 -5.84 24.78 0.31
C HIS A 626 -5.25 25.74 -0.71
N ALA A 627 -5.98 26.77 -1.10
CA ALA A 627 -5.48 27.80 -2.01
C ALA A 627 -4.27 28.53 -1.42
N GLN A 628 -4.33 28.89 -0.13
CA GLN A 628 -3.25 29.57 0.56
C GLN A 628 -1.99 28.70 0.66
N CYS A 629 -2.17 27.42 0.99
CA CYS A 629 -1.07 26.45 1.07
C CYS A 629 -0.33 26.33 -0.25
N PHE A 630 -1.03 26.07 -1.34
CA PHE A 630 -0.38 25.95 -2.65
C PHE A 630 0.24 27.25 -3.13
N ALA A 631 -0.38 28.42 -2.86
CA ALA A 631 0.23 29.71 -3.15
C ALA A 631 1.58 29.86 -2.41
N ILE A 632 1.61 29.57 -1.12
CA ILE A 632 2.83 29.62 -0.30
C ILE A 632 3.87 28.63 -0.83
N LEU A 633 3.50 27.40 -1.14
CA LEU A 633 4.40 26.37 -1.68
C LEU A 633 4.92 26.77 -3.08
N ALA A 634 4.09 27.44 -3.88
CA ALA A 634 4.50 28.03 -5.14
C ALA A 634 5.38 29.29 -5.00
N GLY A 635 5.64 29.76 -3.79
CA GLY A 635 6.56 30.87 -3.52
C GLY A 635 5.91 32.21 -3.21
N ASP A 636 4.58 32.34 -3.29
CA ASP A 636 3.87 33.52 -2.81
C ASP A 636 3.92 33.57 -1.28
N ARG A 637 4.20 34.73 -0.72
CA ARG A 637 4.33 34.96 0.73
C ARG A 637 3.40 36.06 1.25
N GLN A 638 2.55 36.62 0.39
CA GLN A 638 1.62 37.67 0.80
C GLN A 638 0.36 37.12 1.46
N THR A 639 -0.04 35.88 1.10
CA THR A 639 -1.22 35.26 1.68
C THR A 639 -0.95 34.70 3.09
N ARG A 640 -2.03 34.48 3.83
CA ARG A 640 -1.99 34.03 5.24
C ARG A 640 -2.85 32.78 5.46
N LEU A 641 -2.40 31.94 6.40
CA LEU A 641 -3.07 30.69 6.76
C LEU A 641 -4.10 30.83 7.90
N ASP A 642 -4.12 31.97 8.58
CA ASP A 642 -4.94 32.24 9.77
C ASP A 642 -6.10 33.21 9.52
N ALA A 643 -6.50 33.39 8.27
CA ALA A 643 -7.66 34.20 7.97
C ALA A 643 -8.93 33.53 8.50
N PRO A 644 -9.88 34.29 9.04
CA PRO A 644 -11.14 33.75 9.51
C PRO A 644 -11.94 33.15 8.33
N ASP A 645 -12.76 32.15 8.62
CA ASP A 645 -13.69 31.51 7.70
C ASP A 645 -13.06 30.78 6.49
N LEU A 646 -11.81 30.40 6.57
CA LEU A 646 -11.23 29.48 5.59
C LEU A 646 -11.77 28.06 5.81
N SER A 647 -12.18 27.38 4.74
CA SER A 647 -12.43 25.95 4.76
C SER A 647 -11.14 25.23 5.15
N ARG A 648 -11.22 24.41 6.20
CA ARG A 648 -10.03 23.80 6.80
C ARG A 648 -9.58 22.55 6.04
N ALA A 649 -8.26 22.38 5.93
CA ALA A 649 -7.64 21.15 5.45
C ALA A 649 -7.99 19.98 6.36
N THR A 650 -8.25 18.81 5.77
CA THR A 650 -8.50 17.58 6.52
C THR A 650 -7.20 16.76 6.75
N ILE A 651 -7.34 15.50 7.15
CA ILE A 651 -6.22 14.59 7.44
C ILE A 651 -5.19 14.57 6.29
N TYR A 652 -5.65 14.35 5.06
CA TYR A 652 -4.80 14.28 3.87
C TYR A 652 -4.05 15.60 3.61
N PHE A 653 -4.80 16.67 3.44
CA PHE A 653 -4.22 17.94 3.00
C PHE A 653 -3.42 18.66 4.11
N SER A 654 -3.52 18.23 5.36
CA SER A 654 -2.70 18.75 6.47
C SER A 654 -1.20 18.62 6.21
N HIS A 655 -0.75 17.68 5.37
CA HIS A 655 0.63 17.62 4.90
C HIS A 655 1.06 18.93 4.23
N TYR A 656 0.28 19.44 3.29
CA TYR A 656 0.57 20.68 2.56
C TYR A 656 0.42 21.90 3.44
N LEU A 657 -0.51 21.86 4.41
CA LEU A 657 -0.62 22.89 5.44
C LEU A 657 0.65 22.95 6.30
N PHE A 658 1.20 21.83 6.74
CA PHE A 658 2.42 21.78 7.55
C PHE A 658 3.65 22.25 6.78
N GLU A 659 3.75 21.91 5.49
CA GLU A 659 4.78 22.43 4.59
C GLU A 659 4.68 23.94 4.41
N ALA A 660 3.48 24.47 4.17
CA ALA A 660 3.25 25.90 4.02
C ALA A 660 3.50 26.64 5.35
N ALA A 661 2.99 26.13 6.46
CA ALA A 661 3.19 26.71 7.80
C ALA A 661 4.67 26.82 8.16
N ARG A 662 5.47 25.78 7.86
CA ARG A 662 6.92 25.81 8.02
C ARG A 662 7.57 26.98 7.27
N LEU A 663 7.16 27.21 6.04
CA LEU A 663 7.74 28.24 5.16
C LEU A 663 7.41 29.68 5.60
N VAL A 664 6.31 29.87 6.31
CA VAL A 664 5.88 31.19 6.81
C VAL A 664 6.02 31.35 8.31
N GLY A 665 6.68 30.36 9.00
CA GLY A 665 6.97 30.41 10.42
C GLY A 665 5.77 30.23 11.35
N ARG A 666 4.68 29.58 10.84
CA ARG A 666 3.43 29.34 11.57
C ARG A 666 3.35 27.88 12.08
N ILE A 667 4.41 27.44 12.72
CA ILE A 667 4.48 26.05 13.22
C ILE A 667 3.41 25.75 14.30
N ASP A 668 2.86 26.77 14.94
CA ASP A 668 1.71 26.68 15.83
C ASP A 668 0.53 25.93 15.19
N LEU A 669 0.29 26.10 13.89
CA LEU A 669 -0.76 25.42 13.16
C LEU A 669 -0.54 23.88 13.10
N LEU A 670 0.71 23.42 13.04
CA LEU A 670 0.98 21.99 13.11
C LEU A 670 0.51 21.41 14.44
N PHE A 671 0.90 22.05 15.56
CA PHE A 671 0.50 21.58 16.89
C PHE A 671 -1.01 21.68 17.10
N GLU A 672 -1.66 22.71 16.61
CA GLU A 672 -3.14 22.82 16.62
C GLU A 672 -3.80 21.66 15.91
N ARG A 673 -3.25 21.22 14.75
CA ARG A 673 -3.82 20.13 13.95
C ARG A 673 -3.53 18.74 14.51
N LEU A 674 -2.55 18.56 15.40
CA LEU A 674 -2.30 17.27 16.06
C LEU A 674 -3.50 16.79 16.88
N ASP A 675 -4.44 17.67 17.24
CA ASP A 675 -5.71 17.27 17.85
C ASP A 675 -6.51 16.26 17.02
N LEU A 676 -6.39 16.28 15.68
CA LEU A 676 -7.01 15.29 14.81
C LEU A 676 -6.50 13.87 15.13
N TRP A 677 -5.21 13.70 15.36
CA TRP A 677 -4.59 12.41 15.70
C TRP A 677 -4.75 12.05 17.17
N SER A 678 -4.68 13.02 18.08
CA SER A 678 -4.97 12.82 19.49
C SER A 678 -6.40 12.35 19.73
N TYR A 679 -7.34 12.81 18.91
CA TYR A 679 -8.72 12.32 18.89
C TYR A 679 -8.78 10.82 18.55
N LEU A 680 -8.02 10.35 17.56
CA LEU A 680 -8.01 8.94 17.15
C LEU A 680 -7.65 8.02 18.34
N LYS A 681 -6.58 8.37 19.08
CA LYS A 681 -6.19 7.60 20.27
C LYS A 681 -7.31 7.54 21.31
N ARG A 682 -7.97 8.68 21.60
CA ARG A 682 -9.09 8.75 22.58
C ARG A 682 -10.28 7.90 22.15
N MET A 683 -10.50 7.76 20.86
CA MET A 683 -11.59 6.98 20.26
C MET A 683 -11.21 5.52 19.97
N GLY A 684 -10.08 5.05 20.49
CA GLY A 684 -9.66 3.65 20.43
C GLY A 684 -9.11 3.18 19.10
N PHE A 685 -8.79 4.07 18.16
CA PHE A 685 -8.16 3.69 16.90
C PHE A 685 -6.74 3.11 17.11
N LYS A 686 -6.35 2.22 16.22
CA LYS A 686 -5.01 1.61 16.19
C LYS A 686 -4.17 2.07 15.00
N THR A 687 -4.78 2.81 14.08
CA THR A 687 -4.23 3.31 12.81
C THR A 687 -4.76 4.72 12.55
N ALA A 688 -4.17 5.44 11.60
CA ALA A 688 -4.72 6.70 11.13
C ALA A 688 -5.85 6.47 10.11
N VAL A 689 -6.71 7.46 9.93
CA VAL A 689 -7.98 7.36 9.19
C VAL A 689 -7.98 8.13 7.88
N GLU A 690 -8.99 7.86 7.03
CA GLU A 690 -9.21 8.51 5.75
C GLU A 690 -9.58 9.99 5.90
N SER A 691 -10.54 10.27 6.75
CA SER A 691 -11.13 11.60 6.90
C SER A 691 -11.57 11.82 8.36
N PRO A 692 -11.90 13.05 8.77
CA PRO A 692 -12.58 13.27 10.04
C PRO A 692 -13.89 12.48 10.12
N GLU A 693 -14.32 12.13 11.33
CA GLU A 693 -15.55 11.38 11.56
C GLU A 693 -16.81 12.07 10.97
N PRO A 694 -17.73 11.29 10.38
CA PRO A 694 -17.72 9.84 10.25
C PRO A 694 -16.78 9.37 9.15
N SER A 695 -15.73 8.61 9.53
CA SER A 695 -14.75 8.08 8.58
C SER A 695 -15.15 6.70 8.07
N ARG A 696 -15.01 6.48 6.74
CA ARG A 696 -15.21 5.16 6.14
C ARG A 696 -14.10 4.22 6.55
N SER A 697 -12.84 4.60 6.32
CA SER A 697 -11.66 3.76 6.57
C SER A 697 -10.97 4.17 7.87
N ASP A 698 -10.79 3.18 8.77
CA ASP A 698 -10.05 3.34 10.01
C ASP A 698 -8.54 3.09 9.83
N CYS A 699 -8.10 2.66 8.63
CA CYS A 699 -6.71 2.43 8.29
C CYS A 699 -6.41 3.02 6.91
N HIS A 700 -5.86 4.25 6.87
CA HIS A 700 -5.61 4.99 5.64
C HIS A 700 -4.26 5.69 5.70
N ALA A 701 -3.35 5.26 4.83
CA ALA A 701 -1.92 5.54 5.03
C ALA A 701 -1.51 7.00 4.83
N TRP A 702 -2.27 7.80 4.09
CA TRP A 702 -1.98 9.24 4.01
C TRP A 702 -1.99 9.93 5.38
N GLY A 703 -2.70 9.35 6.38
CA GLY A 703 -2.70 9.86 7.75
C GLY A 703 -1.40 9.63 8.53
N ALA A 704 -0.38 8.98 7.97
CA ALA A 704 0.91 8.74 8.61
C ALA A 704 1.86 9.95 8.55
N HIS A 705 1.60 10.94 7.69
CA HIS A 705 2.51 12.03 7.38
C HIS A 705 2.98 12.90 8.56
N PRO A 706 2.29 13.06 9.70
CA PRO A 706 2.84 13.81 10.82
C PRO A 706 4.13 13.21 11.36
N LEU A 707 4.33 11.89 11.19
CA LEU A 707 5.59 11.23 11.52
C LEU A 707 6.75 11.77 10.65
N TYR A 708 6.54 11.93 9.33
CA TYR A 708 7.49 12.62 8.47
C TYR A 708 7.77 14.05 8.93
N HIS A 709 6.74 14.82 9.30
CA HIS A 709 6.91 16.20 9.75
C HIS A 709 7.66 16.34 11.07
N THR A 710 7.63 15.32 11.92
CA THR A 710 8.46 15.34 13.14
C THR A 710 9.94 15.38 12.77
N PHE A 711 10.37 14.62 11.78
CA PHE A 711 11.76 14.68 11.29
C PHE A 711 12.03 15.91 10.43
N ALA A 712 11.21 16.10 9.40
CA ALA A 712 11.48 17.07 8.34
C ALA A 712 11.14 18.52 8.72
N THR A 713 10.22 18.73 9.67
CA THR A 713 9.76 20.06 10.08
C THR A 713 10.18 20.37 11.51
N LEU A 714 9.79 19.55 12.49
CA LEU A 714 10.09 19.87 13.90
C LEU A 714 11.59 19.74 14.19
N LEU A 715 12.21 18.62 13.82
CA LEU A 715 13.68 18.45 13.91
C LEU A 715 14.41 19.14 12.76
N GLY A 716 13.70 19.46 11.67
CA GLY A 716 14.16 20.27 10.56
C GLY A 716 15.17 19.59 9.64
N ILE A 717 15.22 18.26 9.59
CA ILE A 717 16.18 17.50 8.79
C ILE A 717 15.66 17.36 7.35
N ARG A 718 16.28 18.04 6.38
CA ARG A 718 15.86 18.00 4.98
C ARG A 718 17.05 17.90 4.03
N PRO A 719 16.87 17.25 2.87
CA PRO A 719 17.81 17.42 1.76
C PRO A 719 17.95 18.89 1.38
N ALA A 720 19.19 19.35 1.17
CA ALA A 720 19.48 20.68 0.66
C ALA A 720 19.84 20.69 -0.83
N GLY A 721 19.77 19.55 -1.48
CA GLY A 721 20.00 19.32 -2.90
C GLY A 721 19.69 17.88 -3.28
N PHE A 722 19.65 17.61 -4.57
CA PHE A 722 19.34 16.28 -5.08
C PHE A 722 20.35 15.22 -4.60
N GLY A 723 19.85 13.99 -4.47
CA GLY A 723 20.63 12.85 -3.97
C GLY A 723 20.90 12.89 -2.46
N PHE A 724 20.28 13.82 -1.72
CA PHE A 724 20.58 14.07 -0.31
C PHE A 724 22.07 14.28 -0.02
N GLN A 725 22.81 14.80 -1.04
CA GLN A 725 24.26 14.99 -0.95
C GLN A 725 24.64 16.06 0.08
N SER A 726 23.74 16.96 0.39
CA SER A 726 23.86 17.94 1.44
C SER A 726 22.56 18.03 2.25
N VAL A 727 22.71 18.44 3.53
CA VAL A 727 21.58 18.54 4.45
C VAL A 727 21.38 19.98 4.92
N ARG A 728 20.11 20.38 5.00
CA ARG A 728 19.67 21.58 5.72
C ARG A 728 19.01 21.13 7.00
N ILE A 729 19.49 21.65 8.13
CA ILE A 729 18.90 21.42 9.45
C ILE A 729 18.35 22.75 9.96
N GLU A 730 17.04 22.86 9.97
CA GLU A 730 16.31 24.07 10.37
C GLU A 730 15.15 23.72 11.31
N PRO A 731 15.46 23.46 12.61
CA PRO A 731 14.47 22.94 13.54
C PRO A 731 13.43 24.00 13.90
N GLN A 732 12.16 23.57 13.89
CA GLN A 732 11.02 24.39 14.31
C GLN A 732 10.26 23.64 15.41
N LEU A 733 10.86 23.58 16.62
CA LEU A 733 10.36 22.76 17.72
C LEU A 733 9.01 23.24 18.31
N GLY A 734 8.44 24.38 17.86
CA GLY A 734 7.21 24.92 18.45
C GLY A 734 7.35 25.16 19.97
N PRO A 735 6.46 24.60 20.81
CA PRO A 735 6.56 24.74 22.26
C PRO A 735 7.65 23.88 22.91
N MET A 736 8.23 22.93 22.20
CA MET A 736 9.21 22.00 22.77
C MET A 736 10.58 22.66 23.00
N GLU A 737 11.24 22.28 24.09
CA GLU A 737 12.56 22.79 24.44
C GLU A 737 13.72 21.96 23.88
N TRP A 738 13.47 20.71 23.52
CA TRP A 738 14.48 19.81 22.98
C TRP A 738 13.87 18.78 22.02
N GLY A 739 14.73 18.19 21.22
CA GLY A 739 14.39 17.06 20.37
C GLY A 739 15.63 16.30 19.95
N ARG A 740 15.52 15.00 19.82
CA ARG A 740 16.56 14.14 19.26
C ARG A 740 15.95 13.18 18.23
N GLY A 741 16.73 12.84 17.22
CA GLY A 741 16.27 11.92 16.19
C GLY A 741 17.41 11.37 15.35
N THR A 742 17.11 10.25 14.72
CA THR A 742 17.96 9.60 13.73
C THR A 742 17.10 9.33 12.49
N ILE A 743 17.61 9.65 11.32
CA ILE A 743 16.96 9.40 10.03
C ILE A 743 17.90 8.57 9.14
N PRO A 744 17.38 7.60 8.40
CA PRO A 744 18.18 6.91 7.39
C PRO A 744 18.63 7.89 6.28
N HIS A 745 19.79 7.63 5.72
CA HIS A 745 20.37 8.43 4.64
C HIS A 745 21.05 7.49 3.64
N PRO A 746 21.07 7.76 2.32
CA PRO A 746 21.71 6.88 1.33
C PRO A 746 23.18 6.51 1.61
N ARG A 747 23.87 7.31 2.43
CA ARG A 747 25.28 7.09 2.83
C ARG A 747 25.45 6.68 4.30
N GLY A 748 24.39 6.20 4.95
CA GLY A 748 24.40 5.78 6.35
C GLY A 748 23.25 6.39 7.15
N SER A 749 23.48 6.83 8.40
CA SER A 749 22.47 7.49 9.22
C SER A 749 22.89 8.92 9.59
N LEU A 750 21.90 9.79 9.67
CA LEU A 750 22.05 11.14 10.19
C LEU A 750 21.37 11.21 11.57
N SER A 751 22.05 11.75 12.58
CA SER A 751 21.44 11.92 13.90
C SER A 751 21.64 13.34 14.44
N LEU A 752 20.70 13.75 15.27
CA LEU A 752 20.82 15.01 16.03
C LEU A 752 20.21 14.89 17.42
N ALA A 753 20.76 15.68 18.33
CA ALA A 753 20.22 15.93 19.66
C ALA A 753 20.38 17.42 19.97
N LEU A 754 19.28 18.13 20.03
CA LEU A 754 19.21 19.58 20.12
C LEU A 754 18.44 20.00 21.37
N LYS A 755 18.93 21.05 22.02
CA LYS A 755 18.22 21.75 23.10
C LYS A 755 18.14 23.24 22.75
N ARG A 756 16.96 23.82 22.97
CA ARG A 756 16.70 25.25 22.77
C ARG A 756 16.67 25.96 24.11
N THR A 757 17.47 27.04 24.26
CA THR A 757 17.50 27.92 25.42
C THR A 757 17.50 29.34 24.90
N GLU A 758 16.54 30.15 25.33
CA GLU A 758 16.41 31.58 24.93
C GLU A 758 16.45 31.78 23.39
N GLY A 759 15.77 30.88 22.66
CA GLY A 759 15.67 30.93 21.20
C GLY A 759 16.91 30.42 20.45
N ARG A 760 17.99 30.04 21.14
CA ARG A 760 19.20 29.47 20.55
C ARG A 760 19.27 27.98 20.76
N PHE A 761 19.85 27.28 19.79
CA PHE A 761 20.09 25.86 19.88
C PHE A 761 21.51 25.51 20.28
N SER A 762 21.63 24.50 21.11
CA SER A 762 22.88 23.81 21.44
C SER A 762 22.67 22.30 21.26
N GLY A 763 23.76 21.56 21.02
CA GLY A 763 23.65 20.11 20.90
C GLY A 763 24.66 19.50 19.94
N ILE A 764 24.34 18.32 19.46
CA ILE A 764 25.20 17.51 18.59
C ILE A 764 24.41 17.16 17.34
N ILE A 765 25.07 17.25 16.18
CA ILE A 765 24.59 16.78 14.89
C ILE A 765 25.67 15.88 14.31
N GLU A 766 25.32 14.67 13.94
CA GLU A 766 26.25 13.72 13.31
C GLU A 766 25.78 13.41 11.88
N LEU A 767 26.66 13.72 10.92
CA LEU A 767 26.39 13.51 9.51
C LEU A 767 27.17 12.29 8.99
N PRO A 768 26.60 11.52 8.04
CA PRO A 768 27.32 10.44 7.35
C PRO A 768 28.61 10.93 6.66
N LEU A 769 29.52 10.00 6.38
CA LEU A 769 30.72 10.31 5.62
C LEU A 769 30.36 10.84 4.23
N GLY A 770 31.05 11.92 3.82
CA GLY A 770 30.82 12.57 2.51
C GLY A 770 29.56 13.43 2.44
N VAL A 771 28.83 13.62 3.54
CA VAL A 771 27.68 14.52 3.62
C VAL A 771 28.06 15.77 4.37
N SER A 772 27.80 16.93 3.77
CA SER A 772 27.95 18.24 4.40
C SER A 772 26.57 18.91 4.55
N GLY A 773 26.52 20.01 5.27
CA GLY A 773 25.25 20.71 5.40
C GLY A 773 25.35 22.08 6.05
N THR A 774 24.18 22.59 6.38
CA THR A 774 24.02 23.87 7.08
C THR A 774 22.96 23.74 8.16
N PHE A 775 23.31 24.16 9.35
CA PHE A 775 22.34 24.42 10.42
C PHE A 775 21.88 25.88 10.34
N LEU A 776 20.57 26.10 10.47
CA LEU A 776 19.93 27.42 10.37
C LEU A 776 18.92 27.57 11.51
N ASN A 777 18.97 28.71 12.20
CA ASN A 777 17.94 29.13 13.16
C ASN A 777 17.92 30.64 13.23
N GLY A 778 17.18 31.32 12.37
CA GLY A 778 17.10 32.78 12.33
C GLY A 778 18.49 33.44 12.33
N ALA A 779 18.94 33.89 13.50
CA ALA A 779 20.22 34.53 13.67
C ALA A 779 21.43 33.57 13.78
N GLN A 780 21.21 32.27 13.85
CA GLN A 780 22.25 31.28 14.03
C GLN A 780 22.44 30.45 12.74
N THR A 781 23.63 30.59 12.14
CA THR A 781 24.00 29.81 10.95
C THR A 781 25.34 29.11 11.19
N GLN A 782 25.41 27.82 10.96
CA GLN A 782 26.64 27.03 11.10
C GLN A 782 26.78 26.04 9.95
N LYS A 783 27.97 25.99 9.32
CA LYS A 783 28.32 24.91 8.39
C LYS A 783 28.51 23.61 9.15
N LEU A 784 28.01 22.52 8.56
CA LEU A 784 28.15 21.17 9.09
C LEU A 784 29.05 20.35 8.18
N TYR A 785 29.89 19.54 8.78
CA TYR A 785 30.86 18.68 8.12
C TYR A 785 30.56 17.21 8.39
N PRO A 786 31.06 16.28 7.59
CA PRO A 786 30.94 14.86 7.86
C PRO A 786 31.41 14.50 9.27
N GLY A 787 30.68 13.60 9.96
CA GLY A 787 30.93 13.23 11.36
C GLY A 787 30.25 14.18 12.35
N LYS A 788 30.82 14.26 13.54
CA LYS A 788 30.23 14.95 14.70
C LYS A 788 30.46 16.46 14.63
N ASN A 789 29.36 17.20 14.66
CA ASN A 789 29.31 18.66 14.77
C ASN A 789 28.70 19.06 16.11
N THR A 790 29.31 20.01 16.78
CA THR A 790 28.78 20.56 18.05
C THR A 790 28.24 21.96 17.81
N LEU A 791 26.98 22.18 18.20
CA LEU A 791 26.37 23.50 18.28
C LEU A 791 26.59 24.00 19.71
N GLY A 792 27.33 25.08 19.84
CA GLY A 792 27.56 25.76 21.13
C GLY A 792 26.68 26.99 21.28
N LEU A 793 26.25 27.31 22.48
CA LEU A 793 25.93 28.69 22.84
C LEU A 793 27.27 29.42 22.76
N SER A 794 27.52 30.17 21.67
CA SER A 794 28.75 31.02 21.64
C SER A 794 28.70 31.92 22.85
N GLY A 795 29.51 31.60 23.86
CA GLY A 795 29.82 32.52 24.91
C GLY A 795 30.50 33.74 24.31
N ASN A 796 30.17 34.91 24.85
CA ASN A 796 30.82 36.18 24.57
C ASN A 796 32.33 36.07 24.52
#